data_42991bdda223fd4702a206af3829a5dc
#
_entry.id   42991bdda223fd4702a206af3829a5dc
#
_cell.length_a   1.000
_cell.length_b   1.000
_cell.length_c   1.000
_cell.angle_alpha   90.00
_cell.angle_beta   90.00
_cell.angle_gamma   90.00
#
_symmetry.space_group_name_H-M   'P 1'
#
loop_
_entity.id
_entity.type
_entity.pdbx_description
1 polymer ?
#
loop_
_entity_poly.entity_id
_entity_poly.type
_entity_poly.pdbx_seq_one_letter_code
_entity_poly.pdbx_strand_id
1 'polypeptide(L)'
;MAKKRGDAPAPDPIPQKAARKSRGAAFAIVIVALLFVGTFGWWKIAHRDRSPAASPIQGAAQSSPAPASTSQPKPAPLLPPLLEPEAQVFARYAGSQGCRECHAAQFELWAKSNHGNAERLPDKVMDAAAFSPERTFHHGTQDSVATLKDGKPVVKTLGFGGAHERYPITRVIGHDPLRQYLVERPGGRVQTLEVAFDPKRNQWFDVYGDEDRKPGEWGHWTGRGMGWNAMCASCHNTRLRKNYDGAKDTYRTTMAEMSVGCESCHGPMKAHVEWRKQHPQTKEADPTVQKLTRDQTFDTCGSCHARRRELTGDFVPGDSFAQHFQLTTVDESDLYFPDGQIRDELYEYGSFHGSKMHTAGVRCADCHDPHAAKPRVMGNALCLRCHTGAPGQIPDSTVIAPIIDPVAHSFHKADSAGAQCVNCHMPVTTYMQRHPRHDHGFTIPDPLLTKEHRVPNACNKCHTDKDTDWALSATEKWWGDKMKRPSRERAQTVAAARAGTLTSGVPLLTLLRNEPNGYWKASLIRLLGAWSADAEVARAFLEYAQHPDPLVRTAAVQALESIGGPLGDAAQKVLARRTEDNERAVRVAAVSALRAVPDATSRAFRELMHALDLAADQPMGQLQKGAWAQANGDTAGALAHFEKAVAWDPNSGGIRNEFARLLSGMGRAEDTLVQMQEAVRLEPTQAEFRFNLALAWNEAGNIRNAVREFEEAVKIDPRHARAWYNLGLAHSALGKAAEAVTALRKGEDAEPRDARIPYARATIHARLGQRADAREAAQRALTIQPEYQDAQQLLRQLGQ
;
A
#
# COMPACT_ATOMS: atom_id res chain seq x y z
N MET A 1 25.59 -40.06 -41.81
CA MET A 1 25.80 -38.62 -42.02
C MET A 1 24.71 -37.84 -41.37
N ALA A 2 24.91 -37.43 -40.12
CA ALA A 2 23.95 -36.67 -39.33
C ALA A 2 24.35 -35.18 -39.37
N LYS A 3 23.51 -34.31 -39.97
CA LYS A 3 23.66 -32.84 -39.93
C LYS A 3 23.32 -32.32 -38.54
N LYS A 4 24.29 -31.75 -37.85
CA LYS A 4 24.08 -30.92 -36.66
C LYS A 4 23.22 -29.68 -37.07
N ARG A 5 22.07 -29.52 -36.46
CA ARG A 5 21.37 -28.22 -36.45
C ARG A 5 22.06 -27.30 -35.42
N GLY A 6 22.61 -26.20 -35.93
CA GLY A 6 23.17 -25.14 -35.07
C GLY A 6 22.04 -24.36 -34.38
N ASP A 7 22.22 -24.16 -33.08
CA ASP A 7 21.39 -23.29 -32.27
C ASP A 7 21.62 -21.83 -32.76
N ALA A 8 20.53 -21.14 -33.09
CA ALA A 8 20.55 -19.72 -33.36
C ALA A 8 20.81 -18.93 -32.06
N PRO A 9 21.70 -17.92 -32.07
CA PRO A 9 21.95 -17.09 -30.91
C PRO A 9 20.68 -16.28 -30.56
N ALA A 10 20.46 -16.11 -29.26
CA ALA A 10 19.42 -15.23 -28.74
C ALA A 10 19.63 -13.80 -29.26
N PRO A 11 18.57 -13.06 -29.60
CA PRO A 11 18.70 -11.68 -30.07
C PRO A 11 19.28 -10.79 -28.97
N ASP A 12 20.24 -9.93 -29.36
CA ASP A 12 20.85 -8.90 -28.52
C ASP A 12 19.77 -7.96 -27.95
N PRO A 13 19.95 -7.46 -26.73
CA PRO A 13 19.06 -6.48 -26.16
C PRO A 13 19.10 -5.17 -26.95
N ILE A 14 17.94 -4.70 -27.38
CA ILE A 14 17.75 -3.43 -28.09
C ILE A 14 18.31 -2.30 -27.22
N PRO A 15 19.19 -1.41 -27.72
CA PRO A 15 19.72 -0.29 -26.97
C PRO A 15 18.57 0.66 -26.60
N GLN A 16 18.32 0.83 -25.33
CA GLN A 16 17.44 1.87 -24.81
C GLN A 16 18.05 3.23 -25.19
N LYS A 17 17.36 3.99 -26.03
CA LYS A 17 17.69 5.40 -26.27
C LYS A 17 17.63 6.13 -24.92
N ALA A 18 18.71 6.82 -24.60
CA ALA A 18 18.86 7.64 -23.41
C ALA A 18 17.60 8.47 -23.15
N ALA A 19 16.88 8.13 -22.10
CA ALA A 19 15.82 8.95 -21.57
C ALA A 19 16.46 10.26 -21.10
N ARG A 20 15.93 11.37 -21.55
CA ARG A 20 16.27 12.71 -21.07
C ARG A 20 16.26 12.67 -19.55
N LYS A 21 17.32 13.16 -18.93
CA LYS A 21 17.45 13.39 -17.50
C LYS A 21 16.20 14.09 -16.96
N SER A 22 15.24 13.35 -16.48
CA SER A 22 14.29 13.83 -15.50
C SER A 22 14.97 13.63 -14.15
N ARG A 23 15.36 14.71 -13.53
CA ARG A 23 15.89 14.74 -12.17
C ARG A 23 14.88 14.07 -11.24
N GLY A 24 15.34 13.04 -10.53
CA GLY A 24 14.86 12.55 -9.27
C GLY A 24 13.35 12.53 -9.05
N ALA A 25 12.67 11.47 -9.49
CA ALA A 25 11.47 11.04 -8.79
C ALA A 25 11.96 10.27 -7.54
N ALA A 26 12.09 11.01 -6.43
CA ALA A 26 12.16 10.36 -5.13
C ALA A 26 10.87 9.55 -5.00
N PHE A 27 11.01 8.24 -4.79
CA PHE A 27 9.89 7.36 -4.50
C PHE A 27 9.26 7.81 -3.18
N ALA A 28 8.23 8.65 -3.27
CA ALA A 28 7.39 8.98 -2.14
C ALA A 28 6.46 7.79 -1.90
N ILE A 29 6.75 7.02 -0.87
CA ILE A 29 5.74 6.18 -0.22
C ILE A 29 4.79 7.15 0.50
N VAL A 30 3.90 7.79 -0.24
CA VAL A 30 2.77 8.55 0.30
C VAL A 30 1.59 7.60 0.28
N ILE A 31 1.47 6.79 1.32
CA ILE A 31 0.34 5.88 1.41
C ILE A 31 -0.12 5.74 2.85
N VAL A 32 -1.41 5.96 3.03
CA VAL A 32 -2.21 5.69 4.24
C VAL A 32 -2.12 6.74 5.35
N ALA A 33 -1.74 7.98 5.07
CA ALA A 33 -2.00 9.09 6.01
C ALA A 33 -3.17 10.00 5.57
N LEU A 34 -3.78 9.78 4.41
CA LEU A 34 -4.85 10.66 3.90
C LEU A 34 -6.23 10.43 4.54
N LEU A 35 -6.39 9.47 5.45
CA LEU A 35 -7.67 9.21 6.13
C LEU A 35 -7.80 9.81 7.54
N PHE A 36 -6.80 10.52 8.07
CA PHE A 36 -6.85 11.05 9.45
C PHE A 36 -6.97 12.57 9.57
N VAL A 37 -7.22 13.33 8.52
CA VAL A 37 -7.12 14.79 8.61
C VAL A 37 -8.24 15.53 7.91
N GLY A 38 -9.37 15.58 8.56
CA GLY A 38 -10.48 16.44 8.14
C GLY A 38 -11.11 17.35 9.19
N THR A 39 -10.83 17.22 10.48
CA THR A 39 -11.75 17.81 11.48
C THR A 39 -11.17 18.55 12.69
N PHE A 40 -9.87 18.83 12.78
CA PHE A 40 -9.32 19.46 14.00
C PHE A 40 -9.10 20.98 13.95
N GLY A 41 -9.50 21.67 12.87
CA GLY A 41 -9.37 23.15 12.74
C GLY A 41 -10.49 23.99 13.40
N TRP A 42 -11.55 23.40 13.88
CA TRP A 42 -12.79 24.13 14.20
C TRP A 42 -13.10 24.36 15.68
N TRP A 43 -12.32 23.87 16.64
CA TRP A 43 -12.70 23.95 18.05
C TRP A 43 -12.06 25.10 18.86
N LYS A 44 -11.16 25.89 18.30
CA LYS A 44 -10.46 26.96 19.06
C LYS A 44 -10.99 28.38 18.88
N ILE A 45 -12.06 28.63 18.11
CA ILE A 45 -12.57 30.01 17.90
C ILE A 45 -13.87 30.31 18.70
N ALA A 46 -14.53 29.35 19.32
CA ALA A 46 -15.84 29.53 19.93
C ALA A 46 -15.91 29.70 21.46
N HIS A 47 -14.80 29.67 22.19
CA HIS A 47 -14.87 29.88 23.66
C HIS A 47 -13.72 30.75 24.18
N ARG A 48 -13.85 32.06 23.93
CA ARG A 48 -13.30 33.10 24.80
C ARG A 48 -14.45 33.91 25.39
N ASP A 49 -14.33 34.07 26.73
CA ASP A 49 -15.12 34.86 27.63
C ASP A 49 -16.19 34.15 28.43
N ARG A 50 -15.77 33.81 29.66
CA ARG A 50 -16.41 34.20 30.92
C ARG A 50 -15.71 33.51 32.11
N SER A 51 -14.86 34.28 32.77
CA SER A 51 -14.46 33.99 34.14
C SER A 51 -15.49 34.59 35.13
N PRO A 52 -15.86 33.90 36.17
CA PRO A 52 -16.28 34.58 37.38
C PRO A 52 -15.21 34.47 38.48
N ALA A 53 -15.11 35.57 39.24
CA ALA A 53 -14.17 35.85 40.28
C ALA A 53 -14.23 34.92 41.46
N ALA A 54 -13.08 34.72 42.06
CA ALA A 54 -12.89 34.07 43.37
C ALA A 54 -13.38 34.96 44.51
N SER A 55 -13.98 34.38 45.52
CA SER A 55 -14.03 34.89 46.88
C SER A 55 -13.77 33.78 47.90
N PRO A 56 -13.06 34.07 49.00
CA PRO A 56 -12.48 33.08 49.91
C PRO A 56 -13.45 32.67 51.03
N ILE A 57 -13.44 31.40 51.41
CA ILE A 57 -14.08 30.96 52.65
C ILE A 57 -13.03 30.29 53.55
N GLN A 58 -12.99 30.80 54.77
CA GLN A 58 -12.12 30.43 55.87
C GLN A 58 -12.45 29.03 56.43
N GLY A 59 -11.44 28.51 57.12
CA GLY A 59 -11.28 27.21 57.69
C GLY A 59 -12.32 26.68 58.64
N ALA A 60 -12.32 25.40 58.77
CA ALA A 60 -12.80 24.67 59.97
C ALA A 60 -11.99 23.36 60.13
N ALA A 61 -11.83 23.05 61.40
CA ALA A 61 -10.82 22.21 62.01
C ALA A 61 -10.88 20.68 61.69
N GLN A 62 -9.76 20.07 61.93
CA GLN A 62 -9.41 18.66 61.90
C GLN A 62 -10.41 17.73 62.64
N SER A 63 -10.70 16.61 61.99
CA SER A 63 -10.97 15.34 62.67
C SER A 63 -10.39 14.20 61.81
N SER A 64 -9.45 13.47 62.38
CA SER A 64 -8.80 12.31 61.74
C SER A 64 -9.81 11.15 61.67
N PRO A 65 -9.95 10.46 60.56
CA PRO A 65 -10.56 9.16 60.50
C PRO A 65 -9.54 8.03 60.62
N ALA A 66 -9.92 6.96 61.23
CA ALA A 66 -9.18 5.72 61.47
C ALA A 66 -8.68 5.05 60.20
N PRO A 67 -7.68 4.18 60.24
CA PRO A 67 -7.04 3.58 59.05
C PRO A 67 -8.01 2.63 58.36
N ALA A 68 -8.41 2.97 57.15
CA ALA A 68 -9.15 2.08 56.28
C ALA A 68 -8.26 0.91 55.84
N SER A 69 -8.74 -0.29 56.04
CA SER A 69 -8.18 -1.53 55.57
C SER A 69 -7.95 -1.45 54.05
N THR A 70 -6.71 -1.40 53.62
CA THR A 70 -6.32 -1.51 52.22
C THR A 70 -6.50 -2.95 51.75
N SER A 71 -7.70 -3.30 51.28
CA SER A 71 -7.86 -4.47 50.45
C SER A 71 -7.12 -4.18 49.13
N GLN A 72 -6.00 -4.89 48.90
CA GLN A 72 -5.33 -4.87 47.59
C GLN A 72 -6.37 -5.23 46.52
N PRO A 73 -6.43 -4.47 45.39
CA PRO A 73 -7.33 -4.82 44.32
C PRO A 73 -6.96 -6.22 43.82
N LYS A 74 -7.93 -7.10 43.73
CA LYS A 74 -7.77 -8.42 43.14
C LYS A 74 -7.13 -8.24 41.76
N PRO A 75 -6.03 -8.95 41.42
CA PRO A 75 -5.44 -8.82 40.11
C PRO A 75 -6.49 -9.14 39.04
N ALA A 76 -6.64 -8.26 38.08
CA ALA A 76 -7.54 -8.47 36.95
C ALA A 76 -7.21 -9.83 36.29
N PRO A 77 -8.22 -10.61 35.87
CA PRO A 77 -7.98 -11.89 35.24
C PRO A 77 -7.07 -11.67 34.03
N LEU A 78 -5.98 -12.45 33.95
CA LEU A 78 -5.06 -12.42 32.82
C LEU A 78 -5.84 -12.78 31.56
N LEU A 79 -5.93 -11.84 30.62
CA LEU A 79 -6.56 -12.07 29.33
C LEU A 79 -5.74 -13.11 28.55
N PRO A 80 -6.37 -14.04 27.82
CA PRO A 80 -5.65 -15.01 27.03
C PRO A 80 -4.75 -14.30 26.00
N PRO A 81 -3.54 -14.83 25.73
CA PRO A 81 -2.65 -14.24 24.72
C PRO A 81 -3.33 -14.21 23.35
N LEU A 82 -3.06 -13.19 22.55
CA LEU A 82 -3.57 -13.09 21.17
C LEU A 82 -2.95 -14.14 20.25
N LEU A 83 -1.72 -14.53 20.52
CA LEU A 83 -0.99 -15.54 19.78
C LEU A 83 -0.64 -16.71 20.66
N GLU A 84 -0.67 -17.90 20.07
CA GLU A 84 -0.24 -19.11 20.72
C GLU A 84 1.27 -19.09 21.01
N PRO A 85 1.76 -19.68 22.11
CA PRO A 85 3.18 -19.75 22.44
C PRO A 85 4.00 -20.41 21.32
N GLU A 86 5.11 -19.79 20.95
CA GLU A 86 5.97 -20.20 19.83
C GLU A 86 6.40 -21.66 19.87
N ALA A 87 6.80 -22.14 21.06
CA ALA A 87 7.23 -23.52 21.23
C ALA A 87 6.11 -24.54 20.90
N GLN A 88 4.86 -24.23 21.24
CA GLN A 88 3.70 -25.06 20.90
C GLN A 88 3.39 -25.03 19.40
N VAL A 89 3.52 -23.85 18.79
CA VAL A 89 3.33 -23.69 17.33
C VAL A 89 4.34 -24.55 16.58
N PHE A 90 5.64 -24.35 16.81
CA PHE A 90 6.69 -25.02 16.06
C PHE A 90 6.77 -26.52 16.33
N ALA A 91 6.33 -26.96 17.52
CA ALA A 91 6.26 -28.39 17.84
C ALA A 91 5.32 -29.19 16.92
N ARG A 92 4.42 -28.54 16.17
CA ARG A 92 3.49 -29.19 15.23
C ARG A 92 4.04 -29.34 13.81
N TYR A 93 5.22 -28.77 13.51
CA TYR A 93 5.84 -28.83 12.19
C TYR A 93 6.81 -30.01 12.10
N ALA A 94 6.76 -30.70 10.95
CA ALA A 94 7.64 -31.86 10.67
C ALA A 94 8.91 -31.47 9.89
N GLY A 95 8.84 -30.34 9.17
CA GLY A 95 9.84 -29.95 8.18
C GLY A 95 9.75 -30.74 6.89
N SER A 96 10.14 -30.12 5.76
CA SER A 96 10.01 -30.72 4.43
C SER A 96 10.77 -32.04 4.27
N GLN A 97 11.87 -32.24 4.97
CA GLN A 97 12.60 -33.49 4.94
C GLN A 97 11.78 -34.67 5.46
N GLY A 98 10.87 -34.43 6.42
CA GLY A 98 9.95 -35.45 6.94
C GLY A 98 8.93 -35.96 5.92
N CYS A 99 8.71 -35.21 4.82
CA CYS A 99 7.77 -35.57 3.75
C CYS A 99 8.40 -36.43 2.66
N ARG A 100 9.74 -36.44 2.55
CA ARG A 100 10.49 -36.99 1.42
C ARG A 100 10.26 -38.49 1.18
N GLU A 101 10.19 -39.28 2.23
CA GLU A 101 10.06 -40.74 2.13
C GLU A 101 8.73 -41.17 1.46
N CYS A 102 7.65 -40.45 1.72
CA CYS A 102 6.32 -40.80 1.22
C CYS A 102 5.92 -39.99 -0.02
N HIS A 103 6.41 -38.75 -0.18
CA HIS A 103 6.08 -37.81 -1.23
C HIS A 103 7.29 -37.47 -2.12
N ALA A 104 8.11 -38.47 -2.46
CA ALA A 104 9.40 -38.32 -3.18
C ALA A 104 9.26 -37.51 -4.48
N ALA A 105 8.23 -37.75 -5.28
CA ALA A 105 8.02 -37.06 -6.56
C ALA A 105 7.76 -35.56 -6.37
N GLN A 106 6.90 -35.19 -5.42
CA GLN A 106 6.58 -33.80 -5.09
C GLN A 106 7.77 -33.09 -4.45
N PHE A 107 8.49 -33.81 -3.58
CA PHE A 107 9.70 -33.31 -2.94
C PHE A 107 10.79 -32.94 -3.97
N GLU A 108 11.05 -33.80 -4.95
CA GLU A 108 12.06 -33.58 -6.00
C GLU A 108 11.70 -32.38 -6.90
N LEU A 109 10.41 -32.14 -7.17
CA LEU A 109 9.97 -30.95 -7.89
C LEU A 109 10.18 -29.69 -7.05
N TRP A 110 9.75 -29.72 -5.78
CA TRP A 110 9.87 -28.60 -4.85
C TRP A 110 11.33 -28.24 -4.56
N ALA A 111 12.18 -29.18 -4.30
CA ALA A 111 13.60 -28.96 -3.98
C ALA A 111 14.38 -28.22 -5.08
N LYS A 112 13.90 -28.30 -6.34
CA LYS A 112 14.47 -27.60 -7.50
C LYS A 112 13.74 -26.29 -7.82
N SER A 113 12.65 -26.01 -7.15
CA SER A 113 11.80 -24.83 -7.40
C SER A 113 12.35 -23.57 -6.72
N ASN A 114 11.83 -22.40 -7.12
CA ASN A 114 12.07 -21.15 -6.41
C ASN A 114 11.53 -21.17 -4.97
N HIS A 115 10.45 -21.92 -4.67
CA HIS A 115 9.94 -22.10 -3.32
C HIS A 115 10.94 -22.83 -2.43
N GLY A 116 11.46 -23.99 -2.87
CA GLY A 116 12.44 -24.76 -2.13
C GLY A 116 13.80 -24.08 -1.96
N ASN A 117 14.08 -23.07 -2.77
CA ASN A 117 15.31 -22.26 -2.74
C ASN A 117 15.03 -20.79 -2.40
N ALA A 118 13.88 -20.49 -1.79
CA ALA A 118 13.49 -19.11 -1.48
C ALA A 118 14.47 -18.44 -0.51
N GLU A 119 14.95 -19.19 0.49
CA GLU A 119 16.06 -18.83 1.36
C GLU A 119 16.89 -20.08 1.70
N ARG A 120 18.20 -19.91 1.81
CA ARG A 120 19.13 -21.01 2.12
C ARG A 120 20.46 -20.47 2.67
N LEU A 121 21.28 -21.38 3.19
CA LEU A 121 22.69 -21.07 3.47
C LEU A 121 23.48 -20.97 2.15
N PRO A 122 24.59 -20.21 2.13
CA PRO A 122 25.49 -20.19 0.98
C PRO A 122 25.98 -21.59 0.61
N ASP A 123 25.88 -21.94 -0.65
CA ASP A 123 26.27 -23.26 -1.17
C ASP A 123 27.57 -23.15 -2.00
N LYS A 124 28.53 -24.05 -1.72
CA LYS A 124 29.85 -24.00 -2.36
C LYS A 124 29.83 -24.27 -3.86
N VAL A 125 28.78 -24.92 -4.38
CA VAL A 125 28.64 -25.22 -5.81
C VAL A 125 27.75 -24.16 -6.47
N MET A 126 26.55 -23.96 -5.92
CA MET A 126 25.59 -23.02 -6.52
C MET A 126 26.10 -21.57 -6.52
N ASP A 127 26.80 -21.14 -5.46
CA ASP A 127 27.24 -19.73 -5.35
C ASP A 127 28.72 -19.53 -5.76
N ALA A 128 29.42 -20.58 -6.16
CA ALA A 128 30.82 -20.50 -6.57
C ALA A 128 31.10 -19.37 -7.56
N ALA A 129 30.31 -19.30 -8.63
CA ALA A 129 30.49 -18.33 -9.69
C ALA A 129 30.30 -16.85 -9.25
N ALA A 130 29.61 -16.62 -8.15
CA ALA A 130 29.43 -15.26 -7.62
C ALA A 130 30.68 -14.74 -6.91
N PHE A 131 31.53 -15.64 -6.34
CA PHE A 131 32.62 -15.27 -5.45
C PHE A 131 34.00 -15.76 -5.93
N SER A 132 34.06 -16.60 -6.96
CA SER A 132 35.30 -17.14 -7.50
C SER A 132 35.29 -17.22 -9.04
N PRO A 133 36.26 -16.59 -9.73
CA PRO A 133 37.32 -15.75 -9.15
C PRO A 133 36.77 -14.52 -8.45
N GLU A 134 37.62 -13.78 -7.70
CA GLU A 134 37.26 -12.48 -7.14
C GLU A 134 36.63 -11.57 -8.19
N ARG A 135 35.55 -10.89 -7.83
CA ARG A 135 34.79 -10.03 -8.76
C ARG A 135 34.64 -8.62 -8.21
N THR A 136 35.22 -7.66 -8.93
CA THR A 136 34.91 -6.25 -8.74
C THR A 136 33.80 -5.84 -9.67
N PHE A 137 32.82 -5.08 -9.19
CA PHE A 137 31.72 -4.59 -9.99
C PHE A 137 31.33 -3.17 -9.53
N HIS A 138 30.99 -2.34 -10.54
CA HIS A 138 30.61 -0.96 -10.33
C HIS A 138 29.08 -0.84 -10.25
N HIS A 139 28.58 -0.05 -9.30
CA HIS A 139 27.14 0.29 -9.16
C HIS A 139 26.99 1.67 -8.51
N GLY A 140 26.08 2.49 -9.04
CA GLY A 140 25.96 3.89 -8.64
C GLY A 140 27.30 4.62 -8.79
N THR A 141 27.80 5.20 -7.70
CA THR A 141 29.12 5.88 -7.64
C THR A 141 30.18 5.07 -6.88
N GLN A 142 29.95 3.78 -6.65
CA GLN A 142 30.81 2.93 -5.83
C GLN A 142 31.21 1.63 -6.52
N ASP A 143 32.31 1.05 -6.06
CA ASP A 143 32.75 -0.29 -6.44
C ASP A 143 32.56 -1.25 -5.26
N SER A 144 32.06 -2.44 -5.56
CA SER A 144 31.98 -3.53 -4.60
C SER A 144 32.82 -4.72 -5.06
N VAL A 145 33.28 -5.53 -4.12
CA VAL A 145 34.10 -6.70 -4.39
C VAL A 145 33.54 -7.94 -3.72
N ALA A 146 33.20 -8.94 -4.50
CA ALA A 146 32.75 -10.25 -4.04
C ALA A 146 33.91 -11.27 -4.13
N THR A 147 34.23 -11.93 -3.02
CA THR A 147 35.38 -12.83 -2.94
C THR A 147 35.15 -13.93 -1.90
N LEU A 148 35.98 -14.95 -1.93
CA LEU A 148 36.10 -15.96 -0.85
C LEU A 148 37.25 -15.57 0.10
N LYS A 149 36.94 -15.43 1.39
CA LYS A 149 37.94 -15.33 2.46
C LYS A 149 37.89 -16.58 3.35
N ASP A 150 38.98 -17.29 3.44
CA ASP A 150 39.06 -18.57 4.17
C ASP A 150 37.94 -19.55 3.77
N GLY A 151 37.62 -19.60 2.46
CA GLY A 151 36.58 -20.43 1.88
C GLY A 151 35.14 -20.00 2.16
N LYS A 152 34.93 -18.83 2.78
CA LYS A 152 33.62 -18.24 3.07
C LYS A 152 33.32 -17.03 2.15
N PRO A 153 32.08 -16.88 1.66
CA PRO A 153 31.72 -15.76 0.81
C PRO A 153 31.68 -14.45 1.61
N VAL A 154 32.30 -13.41 1.02
CA VAL A 154 32.40 -12.06 1.59
C VAL A 154 32.15 -11.04 0.49
N VAL A 155 31.41 -9.98 0.80
CA VAL A 155 31.29 -8.80 -0.05
C VAL A 155 31.92 -7.60 0.65
N LYS A 156 32.85 -6.89 -0.02
CA LYS A 156 33.35 -5.60 0.39
C LYS A 156 32.52 -4.53 -0.32
N THR A 157 31.81 -3.69 0.41
CA THR A 157 30.94 -2.63 -0.12
C THR A 157 30.85 -1.47 0.86
N LEU A 158 30.26 -0.35 0.41
CA LEU A 158 30.00 0.82 1.26
C LEU A 158 29.03 0.46 2.40
N GLY A 159 29.44 0.66 3.63
CA GLY A 159 28.75 0.15 4.81
C GLY A 159 28.16 1.23 5.73
N PHE A 160 27.76 0.80 6.92
CA PHE A 160 27.06 1.63 7.92
C PHE A 160 27.85 2.88 8.34
N GLY A 161 29.17 2.81 8.36
CA GLY A 161 30.04 3.95 8.71
C GLY A 161 30.38 4.88 7.55
N GLY A 162 29.80 4.70 6.37
CA GLY A 162 30.15 5.45 5.16
C GLY A 162 31.53 5.06 4.58
N ALA A 163 32.10 3.93 5.00
CA ALA A 163 33.35 3.37 4.51
C ALA A 163 33.12 1.98 3.88
N HIS A 164 34.03 1.59 2.97
CA HIS A 164 34.02 0.24 2.41
C HIS A 164 34.55 -0.79 3.40
N GLU A 165 33.68 -1.67 3.85
CA GLU A 165 34.00 -2.74 4.79
C GLU A 165 33.70 -4.12 4.21
N ARG A 166 34.25 -5.16 4.81
CA ARG A 166 34.01 -6.56 4.42
C ARG A 166 32.89 -7.15 5.26
N TYR A 167 31.88 -7.68 4.59
CA TYR A 167 30.69 -8.27 5.19
C TYR A 167 30.63 -9.76 4.86
N PRO A 168 30.74 -10.66 5.85
CA PRO A 168 30.51 -12.08 5.66
C PRO A 168 29.06 -12.35 5.24
N ILE A 169 28.88 -13.18 4.23
CA ILE A 169 27.56 -13.61 3.79
C ILE A 169 27.12 -14.82 4.62
N THR A 170 25.95 -14.73 5.24
CA THR A 170 25.40 -15.76 6.12
C THR A 170 24.23 -16.52 5.50
N ARG A 171 23.48 -15.89 4.59
CA ARG A 171 22.32 -16.47 3.91
C ARG A 171 22.20 -15.95 2.49
N VAL A 172 21.42 -16.64 1.68
CA VAL A 172 21.07 -16.30 0.31
C VAL A 172 19.56 -16.32 0.16
N ILE A 173 18.97 -15.29 -0.42
CA ILE A 173 17.56 -15.19 -0.74
C ILE A 173 17.38 -15.16 -2.26
N GLY A 174 16.43 -15.95 -2.76
CA GLY A 174 16.16 -16.14 -4.17
C GLY A 174 17.09 -17.17 -4.84
N HIS A 175 16.70 -17.64 -6.01
CA HIS A 175 17.38 -18.66 -6.78
C HIS A 175 17.56 -18.29 -8.24
N ASP A 176 16.48 -18.09 -8.95
CA ASP A 176 16.41 -17.70 -10.36
C ASP A 176 15.27 -16.67 -10.54
N PRO A 177 15.49 -15.53 -11.19
CA PRO A 177 16.65 -15.13 -12.01
C PRO A 177 17.78 -14.41 -11.24
N LEU A 178 17.63 -14.20 -9.94
CA LEU A 178 18.64 -13.48 -9.15
C LEU A 178 18.80 -14.08 -7.76
N ARG A 179 19.97 -13.82 -7.16
CA ARG A 179 20.32 -14.18 -5.78
C ARG A 179 20.80 -12.93 -5.06
N GLN A 180 20.13 -12.56 -3.97
CA GLN A 180 20.62 -11.53 -3.05
C GLN A 180 21.25 -12.20 -1.83
N TYR A 181 22.24 -11.54 -1.28
CA TYR A 181 23.04 -12.05 -0.19
C TYR A 181 22.79 -11.29 1.09
N LEU A 182 22.76 -11.98 2.20
CA LEU A 182 22.32 -11.48 3.50
C LEU A 182 23.51 -11.41 4.47
N VAL A 183 23.50 -10.32 5.25
CA VAL A 183 24.53 -9.99 6.24
C VAL A 183 23.89 -9.90 7.63
N GLU A 184 24.36 -10.68 8.58
CA GLU A 184 23.93 -10.58 9.98
C GLU A 184 24.56 -9.37 10.68
N ARG A 185 23.75 -8.73 11.54
CA ARG A 185 24.13 -7.53 12.28
C ARG A 185 23.76 -7.66 13.77
N PRO A 186 24.35 -6.85 14.67
CA PRO A 186 24.00 -6.85 16.08
C PRO A 186 22.48 -6.64 16.31
N GLY A 187 21.98 -7.18 17.40
CA GLY A 187 20.55 -7.09 17.75
C GLY A 187 19.64 -8.01 16.95
N GLY A 188 20.18 -9.08 16.36
CA GLY A 188 19.41 -10.06 15.54
C GLY A 188 18.94 -9.50 14.21
N ARG A 189 19.47 -8.37 13.77
CA ARG A 189 19.19 -7.77 12.46
C ARG A 189 19.87 -8.58 11.36
N VAL A 190 19.16 -8.77 10.26
CA VAL A 190 19.72 -9.32 9.03
C VAL A 190 19.41 -8.34 7.91
N GLN A 191 20.43 -7.93 7.16
CA GLN A 191 20.31 -6.97 6.05
C GLN A 191 20.52 -7.67 4.71
N THR A 192 19.69 -7.32 3.75
CA THR A 192 19.81 -7.76 2.37
C THR A 192 20.66 -6.76 1.60
N LEU A 193 21.71 -7.20 0.93
CA LEU A 193 22.51 -6.32 0.06
C LEU A 193 21.66 -5.83 -1.11
N GLU A 194 21.84 -4.58 -1.53
CA GLU A 194 21.21 -4.01 -2.75
C GLU A 194 21.81 -4.60 -4.03
N VAL A 195 22.99 -5.18 -3.91
CA VAL A 195 23.64 -5.89 -5.03
C VAL A 195 23.26 -7.36 -5.04
N ALA A 196 23.00 -7.88 -6.23
CA ALA A 196 22.56 -9.25 -6.47
C ALA A 196 23.40 -9.90 -7.58
N PHE A 197 23.38 -11.24 -7.62
CA PHE A 197 24.02 -12.02 -8.65
C PHE A 197 22.99 -12.67 -9.58
N ASP A 198 23.15 -12.45 -10.89
CA ASP A 198 22.41 -13.12 -11.96
C ASP A 198 23.15 -14.40 -12.36
N PRO A 199 22.65 -15.59 -12.02
CA PRO A 199 23.34 -16.85 -12.31
C PRO A 199 23.36 -17.18 -13.81
N LYS A 200 22.40 -16.69 -14.61
CA LYS A 200 22.33 -16.94 -16.06
C LYS A 200 23.31 -16.09 -16.84
N ARG A 201 23.43 -14.80 -16.45
CA ARG A 201 24.37 -13.85 -17.07
C ARG A 201 25.75 -13.92 -16.43
N ASN A 202 25.89 -14.63 -15.31
CA ASN A 202 27.11 -14.70 -14.53
C ASN A 202 27.64 -13.32 -14.12
N GLN A 203 26.74 -12.44 -13.64
CA GLN A 203 27.00 -11.00 -13.44
C GLN A 203 26.42 -10.52 -12.11
N TRP A 204 27.19 -9.72 -11.37
CA TRP A 204 26.70 -8.89 -10.29
C TRP A 204 26.03 -7.63 -10.87
N PHE A 205 25.00 -7.16 -10.20
CA PHE A 205 24.23 -5.95 -10.59
C PHE A 205 23.56 -5.36 -9.37
N ASP A 206 23.17 -4.07 -9.45
CA ASP A 206 22.36 -3.39 -8.47
C ASP A 206 20.87 -3.62 -8.76
N VAL A 207 20.08 -4.01 -7.76
CA VAL A 207 18.64 -4.26 -7.92
C VAL A 207 17.84 -2.97 -8.20
N TYR A 208 18.40 -1.82 -7.86
CA TYR A 208 17.83 -0.50 -8.13
C TYR A 208 18.31 0.11 -9.46
N GLY A 209 19.21 -0.57 -10.18
CA GLY A 209 19.75 -0.10 -11.45
C GLY A 209 20.70 1.06 -11.28
N ASP A 210 20.36 2.23 -11.84
CA ASP A 210 21.20 3.43 -11.84
C ASP A 210 20.96 4.35 -10.61
N GLU A 211 20.13 3.93 -9.65
CA GLU A 211 19.91 4.71 -8.43
C GLU A 211 21.13 4.59 -7.51
N ASP A 212 21.74 5.72 -7.18
CA ASP A 212 22.92 5.79 -6.32
C ASP A 212 22.52 6.12 -4.87
N ARG A 213 22.10 5.12 -4.13
CA ARG A 213 21.66 5.22 -2.74
C ARG A 213 22.84 5.32 -1.79
N LYS A 214 22.63 6.02 -0.66
CA LYS A 214 23.69 6.28 0.33
C LYS A 214 23.37 5.66 1.68
N PRO A 215 24.38 5.33 2.50
CA PRO A 215 24.18 4.88 3.87
C PRO A 215 23.32 5.86 4.67
N GLY A 216 22.34 5.32 5.40
CA GLY A 216 21.36 6.12 6.15
C GLY A 216 20.05 6.37 5.39
N GLU A 217 19.99 6.15 4.08
CA GLU A 217 18.73 6.16 3.33
C GLU A 217 17.93 4.87 3.60
N TRP A 218 16.61 4.99 3.67
CA TRP A 218 15.74 3.86 3.96
C TRP A 218 15.95 2.68 3.00
N GLY A 219 16.13 2.93 1.71
CA GLY A 219 16.31 1.94 0.66
C GLY A 219 17.74 1.49 0.40
N HIS A 220 18.77 2.14 1.00
CA HIS A 220 20.14 1.62 0.94
C HIS A 220 20.23 0.29 1.72
N TRP A 221 21.15 -0.61 1.36
CA TRP A 221 21.25 -1.90 2.04
C TRP A 221 21.47 -1.81 3.56
N THR A 222 22.00 -0.70 4.06
CA THR A 222 22.13 -0.41 5.49
C THR A 222 20.84 0.12 6.13
N GLY A 223 19.87 0.51 5.32
CA GLY A 223 18.60 1.09 5.75
C GLY A 223 17.56 0.04 6.14
N ARG A 224 16.46 0.49 6.74
CA ARG A 224 15.39 -0.41 7.22
C ARG A 224 14.58 -1.02 6.09
N GLY A 225 14.53 -0.39 4.90
CA GLY A 225 13.88 -0.93 3.72
C GLY A 225 14.52 -2.21 3.18
N MET A 226 15.80 -2.44 3.50
CA MET A 226 16.54 -3.65 3.14
C MET A 226 16.72 -4.61 4.33
N GLY A 227 15.99 -4.37 5.43
CA GLY A 227 15.96 -5.24 6.61
C GLY A 227 15.18 -6.53 6.33
N TRP A 228 15.90 -7.65 6.22
CA TRP A 228 15.30 -8.96 5.94
C TRP A 228 14.19 -9.33 6.93
N ASN A 229 14.39 -9.09 8.23
CA ASN A 229 13.44 -9.46 9.28
C ASN A 229 12.02 -8.89 9.05
N ALA A 230 11.93 -7.68 8.50
CA ALA A 230 10.67 -6.97 8.29
C ALA A 230 10.13 -7.09 6.86
N MET A 231 11.02 -7.14 5.87
CA MET A 231 10.65 -6.94 4.46
C MET A 231 10.62 -8.23 3.65
N CYS A 232 11.43 -9.25 4.02
CA CYS A 232 11.64 -10.43 3.17
C CYS A 232 11.21 -11.73 3.86
N ALA A 233 11.54 -11.85 5.15
CA ALA A 233 11.53 -13.10 5.87
C ALA A 233 10.18 -13.84 5.88
N SER A 234 9.06 -13.12 6.01
CA SER A 234 7.72 -13.72 6.12
C SER A 234 7.27 -14.44 4.85
N CYS A 235 7.75 -14.01 3.66
CA CYS A 235 7.43 -14.63 2.38
C CYS A 235 8.46 -15.67 1.93
N HIS A 236 9.66 -15.66 2.51
CA HIS A 236 10.76 -16.53 2.10
C HIS A 236 11.02 -17.69 3.06
N ASN A 237 10.26 -17.80 4.16
CA ASN A 237 10.41 -18.85 5.17
C ASN A 237 9.05 -19.43 5.59
N THR A 238 9.12 -20.64 6.19
CA THR A 238 7.95 -21.36 6.69
C THR A 238 7.65 -20.94 8.11
N ARG A 239 6.43 -20.46 8.37
CA ARG A 239 5.92 -20.15 9.70
C ARG A 239 6.85 -19.25 10.51
N LEU A 240 7.11 -18.07 10.02
CA LEU A 240 8.03 -17.12 10.65
C LEU A 240 7.37 -16.34 11.81
N ARG A 241 8.11 -16.13 12.87
CA ARG A 241 7.83 -15.16 13.94
C ARG A 241 8.92 -14.10 13.95
N LYS A 242 8.56 -12.85 13.68
CA LYS A 242 9.51 -11.74 13.62
C LYS A 242 10.14 -11.43 14.99
N ASN A 243 9.36 -11.48 16.07
CA ASN A 243 9.75 -11.25 17.45
C ASN A 243 10.59 -9.96 17.62
N TYR A 244 10.07 -8.85 17.11
CA TYR A 244 10.68 -7.55 17.27
C TYR A 244 10.42 -6.98 18.66
N ASP A 245 11.49 -6.57 19.35
CA ASP A 245 11.44 -5.82 20.62
C ASP A 245 11.58 -4.33 20.33
N GLY A 246 10.48 -3.60 20.36
CA GLY A 246 10.45 -2.16 20.03
C GLY A 246 11.17 -1.28 21.05
N ALA A 247 11.32 -1.74 22.31
CA ALA A 247 12.05 -0.99 23.34
C ALA A 247 13.58 -1.07 23.17
N LYS A 248 14.08 -2.24 22.73
CA LYS A 248 15.51 -2.48 22.49
C LYS A 248 15.92 -2.27 21.04
N ASP A 249 14.94 -2.14 20.15
CA ASP A 249 15.15 -2.11 18.69
C ASP A 249 15.92 -3.35 18.18
N THR A 250 15.54 -4.55 18.63
CA THR A 250 16.19 -5.82 18.33
C THR A 250 15.20 -6.87 17.84
N TYR A 251 15.71 -7.89 17.17
CA TYR A 251 14.94 -9.03 16.70
C TYR A 251 15.39 -10.33 17.32
N ARG A 252 14.45 -11.25 17.49
CA ARG A 252 14.69 -12.65 17.78
C ARG A 252 13.87 -13.51 16.81
N THR A 253 14.05 -13.26 15.52
CA THR A 253 13.30 -13.92 14.47
C THR A 253 13.50 -15.43 14.49
N THR A 254 12.41 -16.18 14.48
CA THR A 254 12.36 -17.63 14.48
C THR A 254 11.44 -18.14 13.38
N MET A 255 11.64 -19.37 12.94
CA MET A 255 10.85 -20.01 11.88
C MET A 255 10.81 -21.52 12.08
N ALA A 256 9.78 -22.18 11.55
CA ALA A 256 9.69 -23.62 11.58
C ALA A 256 10.69 -24.26 10.60
N GLU A 257 10.88 -23.65 9.42
CA GLU A 257 11.84 -24.11 8.41
C GLU A 257 12.34 -22.90 7.60
N MET A 258 13.65 -22.89 7.30
CA MET A 258 14.21 -21.96 6.32
C MET A 258 13.71 -22.33 4.92
N SER A 259 13.34 -21.36 4.12
CA SER A 259 12.68 -21.52 2.82
C SER A 259 11.16 -21.73 2.91
N VAL A 260 10.49 -21.66 1.76
CA VAL A 260 9.07 -21.95 1.62
C VAL A 260 8.89 -23.46 1.49
N GLY A 261 8.80 -24.13 2.65
CA GLY A 261 8.69 -25.57 2.77
C GLY A 261 7.29 -26.10 2.43
N CYS A 262 7.13 -27.41 2.48
CA CYS A 262 5.86 -28.10 2.22
C CYS A 262 4.74 -27.56 3.12
N GLU A 263 5.06 -27.30 4.38
CA GLU A 263 4.11 -26.86 5.40
C GLU A 263 3.73 -25.37 5.30
N SER A 264 4.38 -24.58 4.42
CA SER A 264 3.92 -23.24 4.05
C SER A 264 2.60 -23.25 3.26
N CYS A 265 2.29 -24.36 2.59
CA CYS A 265 1.07 -24.56 1.80
C CYS A 265 0.12 -25.58 2.42
N HIS A 266 0.66 -26.61 3.09
CA HIS A 266 -0.14 -27.70 3.64
C HIS A 266 -0.48 -27.54 5.13
N GLY A 267 0.12 -26.55 5.82
CA GLY A 267 -0.01 -26.39 7.27
C GLY A 267 0.89 -27.37 8.06
N PRO A 268 0.80 -27.36 9.40
CA PRO A 268 1.62 -28.18 10.26
C PRO A 268 1.28 -29.68 10.11
N MET A 269 2.24 -30.52 9.70
CA MET A 269 2.03 -31.91 9.27
C MET A 269 2.69 -32.95 10.17
N LYS A 270 3.21 -32.59 11.35
CA LYS A 270 3.84 -33.55 12.24
C LYS A 270 2.89 -34.67 12.66
N ALA A 271 1.66 -34.35 13.01
CA ALA A 271 0.63 -35.34 13.35
C ALA A 271 0.34 -36.30 12.18
N HIS A 272 0.31 -35.80 10.93
CA HIS A 272 0.17 -36.61 9.73
C HIS A 272 1.35 -37.61 9.58
N VAL A 273 2.56 -37.12 9.73
CA VAL A 273 3.77 -38.00 9.62
C VAL A 273 3.74 -39.10 10.69
N GLU A 274 3.39 -38.74 11.93
CA GLU A 274 3.28 -39.71 13.04
C GLU A 274 2.15 -40.70 12.80
N TRP A 275 0.97 -40.26 12.37
CA TRP A 275 -0.17 -41.12 12.07
C TRP A 275 0.16 -42.13 10.95
N ARG A 276 0.78 -41.67 9.86
CA ARG A 276 1.18 -42.55 8.75
C ARG A 276 2.23 -43.58 9.15
N LYS A 277 3.18 -43.24 10.02
CA LYS A 277 4.15 -44.18 10.57
C LYS A 277 3.49 -45.27 11.42
N GLN A 278 2.42 -44.91 12.14
CA GLN A 278 1.64 -45.86 12.94
C GLN A 278 0.67 -46.71 12.08
N HIS A 279 0.25 -46.23 10.92
CA HIS A 279 -0.73 -46.88 10.05
C HIS A 279 -0.20 -47.04 8.60
N PRO A 280 0.93 -47.72 8.39
CA PRO A 280 1.64 -47.69 7.09
C PRO A 280 0.87 -48.39 5.96
N GLN A 281 -0.05 -49.28 6.24
CA GLN A 281 -0.83 -50.07 5.26
C GLN A 281 -2.30 -49.66 5.17
N THR A 282 -2.73 -48.68 5.95
CA THR A 282 -4.15 -48.29 5.97
C THR A 282 -4.56 -47.56 4.69
N LYS A 283 -5.78 -47.87 4.21
CA LYS A 283 -6.47 -47.14 3.15
C LYS A 283 -7.43 -46.09 3.71
N GLU A 284 -7.58 -46.01 5.03
CA GLU A 284 -8.44 -45.03 5.67
C GLU A 284 -7.92 -43.63 5.44
N ALA A 285 -8.86 -42.66 5.36
CA ALA A 285 -8.51 -41.28 5.30
C ALA A 285 -7.82 -40.83 6.58
N ASP A 286 -6.75 -40.08 6.44
CA ASP A 286 -6.01 -39.55 7.56
C ASP A 286 -6.82 -38.43 8.25
N PRO A 287 -7.24 -38.62 9.51
CA PRO A 287 -8.04 -37.64 10.23
C PRO A 287 -7.24 -36.38 10.63
N THR A 288 -5.92 -36.41 10.52
CA THR A 288 -5.05 -35.30 10.90
C THR A 288 -4.80 -34.30 9.76
N VAL A 289 -5.23 -34.63 8.54
CA VAL A 289 -5.04 -33.77 7.37
C VAL A 289 -6.29 -32.94 7.10
N GLN A 290 -6.15 -31.63 7.20
CA GLN A 290 -7.18 -30.72 6.74
C GLN A 290 -7.14 -30.57 5.22
N LYS A 291 -8.24 -30.92 4.53
CA LYS A 291 -8.37 -30.65 3.11
C LYS A 291 -8.81 -29.21 2.89
N LEU A 292 -7.95 -28.39 2.33
CA LEU A 292 -8.25 -26.99 2.03
C LEU A 292 -9.25 -26.86 0.88
N THR A 293 -10.15 -25.89 1.01
CA THR A 293 -11.00 -25.46 -0.09
C THR A 293 -10.17 -24.71 -1.15
N ARG A 294 -10.75 -24.49 -2.33
CA ARG A 294 -10.09 -23.72 -3.40
C ARG A 294 -9.79 -22.27 -2.96
N ASP A 295 -10.70 -21.64 -2.20
CA ASP A 295 -10.51 -20.29 -1.68
C ASP A 295 -9.47 -20.25 -0.57
N GLN A 296 -9.45 -21.22 0.34
CA GLN A 296 -8.37 -21.32 1.35
C GLN A 296 -7.00 -21.55 0.71
N THR A 297 -6.94 -22.30 -0.39
CA THR A 297 -5.69 -22.47 -1.17
C THR A 297 -5.30 -21.15 -1.83
N PHE A 298 -6.28 -20.39 -2.36
CA PHE A 298 -6.04 -19.06 -2.92
C PHE A 298 -5.50 -18.08 -1.87
N ASP A 299 -6.11 -18.01 -0.68
CA ASP A 299 -5.67 -17.19 0.44
C ASP A 299 -4.27 -17.59 0.93
N THR A 300 -3.96 -18.89 0.90
CA THR A 300 -2.60 -19.41 1.20
C THR A 300 -1.57 -18.84 0.21
N CYS A 301 -1.85 -18.82 -1.09
CA CYS A 301 -0.97 -18.16 -2.06
C CYS A 301 -0.86 -16.65 -1.77
N GLY A 302 -1.96 -16.00 -1.46
CA GLY A 302 -2.06 -14.58 -1.12
C GLY A 302 -1.22 -14.19 0.09
N SER A 303 -1.00 -15.11 1.03
CA SER A 303 -0.18 -14.83 2.22
C SER A 303 1.24 -14.33 1.89
N CYS A 304 1.79 -14.71 0.72
CA CYS A 304 3.08 -14.26 0.20
C CYS A 304 2.95 -13.44 -1.10
N HIS A 305 2.04 -13.83 -1.99
CA HIS A 305 1.88 -13.21 -3.32
C HIS A 305 0.92 -12.02 -3.35
N ALA A 306 0.82 -11.24 -2.24
CA ALA A 306 -0.01 -10.04 -2.14
C ALA A 306 0.79 -8.83 -1.64
N ARG A 307 0.54 -7.64 -2.20
CA ARG A 307 0.88 -6.38 -1.54
C ARG A 307 -0.14 -6.16 -0.43
N ARG A 308 0.31 -6.23 0.82
CA ARG A 308 -0.56 -6.31 1.98
C ARG A 308 0.05 -5.68 3.22
N ARG A 309 -0.81 -5.22 4.14
CA ARG A 309 -0.42 -4.94 5.51
C ARG A 309 -0.66 -6.19 6.36
N GLU A 310 0.32 -6.56 7.15
CA GLU A 310 0.22 -7.68 8.07
C GLU A 310 -0.45 -7.25 9.39
N LEU A 311 -1.35 -8.09 9.91
CA LEU A 311 -2.11 -7.82 11.14
C LEU A 311 -1.70 -8.73 12.31
N THR A 312 -1.07 -9.88 12.04
CA THR A 312 -0.80 -10.88 13.10
C THR A 312 0.61 -11.45 13.12
N GLY A 313 1.25 -11.65 11.98
CA GLY A 313 2.47 -12.47 11.88
C GLY A 313 2.26 -13.95 12.21
N ASP A 314 1.02 -14.46 12.04
CA ASP A 314 0.63 -15.79 12.56
C ASP A 314 -0.26 -16.59 11.57
N PHE A 315 -0.17 -16.33 10.28
CA PHE A 315 -0.97 -17.02 9.26
C PHE A 315 -0.67 -18.52 9.22
N VAL A 316 -1.73 -19.33 9.09
CA VAL A 316 -1.66 -20.77 8.85
C VAL A 316 -2.46 -21.09 7.58
N PRO A 317 -1.97 -21.98 6.68
CA PRO A 317 -2.75 -22.45 5.55
C PRO A 317 -4.14 -22.95 5.96
N GLY A 318 -5.17 -22.41 5.31
CA GLY A 318 -6.56 -22.68 5.67
C GLY A 318 -7.26 -21.53 6.41
N ASP A 319 -6.52 -20.58 6.95
CA ASP A 319 -7.11 -19.36 7.52
C ASP A 319 -7.59 -18.41 6.41
N SER A 320 -8.58 -17.59 6.72
CA SER A 320 -9.01 -16.50 5.84
C SER A 320 -7.91 -15.43 5.73
N PHE A 321 -7.69 -14.92 4.52
CA PHE A 321 -6.75 -13.81 4.27
C PHE A 321 -7.06 -12.60 5.18
N ALA A 322 -8.32 -12.24 5.35
CA ALA A 322 -8.76 -11.10 6.15
C ALA A 322 -8.57 -11.28 7.67
N GLN A 323 -8.28 -12.49 8.14
CA GLN A 323 -7.84 -12.69 9.53
C GLN A 323 -6.41 -12.22 9.80
N HIS A 324 -5.57 -12.17 8.77
CA HIS A 324 -4.15 -11.94 8.94
C HIS A 324 -3.61 -10.74 8.17
N PHE A 325 -4.34 -10.31 7.13
CA PHE A 325 -3.84 -9.30 6.21
C PHE A 325 -4.93 -8.30 5.78
N GLN A 326 -4.46 -7.13 5.39
CA GLN A 326 -5.25 -6.11 4.71
C GLN A 326 -4.67 -5.89 3.31
N LEU A 327 -5.47 -6.15 2.27
CA LEU A 327 -5.05 -6.08 0.88
C LEU A 327 -4.98 -4.63 0.37
N THR A 328 -3.93 -4.31 -0.38
CA THR A 328 -3.82 -3.06 -1.15
C THR A 328 -4.68 -3.14 -2.41
N THR A 329 -5.38 -2.06 -2.75
CA THR A 329 -6.34 -2.00 -3.87
C THR A 329 -6.01 -0.88 -4.86
N VAL A 330 -6.77 -0.80 -5.96
CA VAL A 330 -6.46 0.07 -7.11
C VAL A 330 -6.57 1.57 -6.81
N ASP A 331 -7.15 1.98 -5.70
CA ASP A 331 -7.14 3.38 -5.25
C ASP A 331 -5.72 3.96 -5.06
N GLU A 332 -4.73 3.11 -4.84
CA GLU A 332 -3.32 3.49 -4.69
C GLU A 332 -2.68 3.81 -6.05
N SER A 333 -2.64 5.10 -6.39
CA SER A 333 -2.22 5.60 -7.72
C SER A 333 -0.75 5.32 -8.06
N ASP A 334 0.11 5.20 -7.05
CA ASP A 334 1.54 4.94 -7.26
C ASP A 334 1.81 3.46 -7.54
N LEU A 335 0.89 2.59 -7.14
CA LEU A 335 1.00 1.15 -7.27
C LEU A 335 0.24 0.57 -8.45
N TYR A 336 -0.86 1.22 -8.87
CA TYR A 336 -1.72 0.73 -9.94
C TYR A 336 -2.06 1.81 -10.96
N PHE A 337 -2.13 1.43 -12.22
CA PHE A 337 -2.79 2.22 -13.25
C PHE A 337 -4.32 2.23 -13.04
N PRO A 338 -5.06 3.20 -13.61
CA PRO A 338 -6.51 3.31 -13.39
C PRO A 338 -7.32 2.10 -13.83
N ASP A 339 -6.81 1.33 -14.78
CA ASP A 339 -7.44 0.11 -15.30
C ASP A 339 -7.13 -1.15 -14.47
N GLY A 340 -6.29 -1.00 -13.41
CA GLY A 340 -5.86 -2.07 -12.53
C GLY A 340 -4.56 -2.76 -12.93
N GLN A 341 -3.91 -2.36 -14.02
CA GLN A 341 -2.56 -2.83 -14.33
C GLN A 341 -1.57 -2.41 -13.24
N ILE A 342 -0.62 -3.27 -12.98
CA ILE A 342 0.45 -3.05 -12.00
C ILE A 342 1.40 -1.96 -12.51
N ARG A 343 1.65 -0.93 -11.67
CA ARG A 343 2.53 0.19 -11.98
C ARG A 343 3.89 0.07 -11.30
N ASP A 344 3.90 -0.32 -10.03
CA ASP A 344 5.11 -0.55 -9.24
C ASP A 344 5.22 -2.02 -8.80
N GLU A 345 6.26 -2.39 -8.04
CA GLU A 345 6.45 -3.76 -7.59
C GLU A 345 5.28 -4.21 -6.71
N LEU A 346 4.39 -4.95 -7.34
CA LEU A 346 3.25 -5.62 -6.75
C LEU A 346 3.34 -7.12 -7.02
N TYR A 347 2.55 -7.87 -6.27
CA TYR A 347 2.43 -9.30 -6.41
C TYR A 347 1.07 -9.66 -7.03
N GLU A 348 0.97 -10.84 -7.53
CA GLU A 348 -0.08 -11.31 -8.45
C GLU A 348 -1.48 -11.41 -7.84
N TYR A 349 -1.59 -11.61 -6.51
CA TYR A 349 -2.85 -11.87 -5.81
C TYR A 349 -3.88 -10.76 -6.00
N GLY A 350 -3.49 -9.48 -5.82
CA GLY A 350 -4.41 -8.33 -5.92
C GLY A 350 -4.95 -8.16 -7.34
N SER A 351 -4.09 -8.13 -8.36
CA SER A 351 -4.50 -7.98 -9.76
C SER A 351 -5.34 -9.17 -10.22
N PHE A 352 -4.97 -10.40 -9.82
CA PHE A 352 -5.77 -11.59 -10.11
C PHE A 352 -7.14 -11.52 -9.44
N HIS A 353 -7.22 -11.12 -8.18
CA HIS A 353 -8.49 -10.96 -7.44
C HIS A 353 -9.44 -10.00 -8.16
N GLY A 354 -8.91 -8.92 -8.75
CA GLY A 354 -9.66 -7.97 -9.58
C GLY A 354 -10.05 -8.48 -10.96
N SER A 355 -9.60 -9.66 -11.40
CA SER A 355 -9.80 -10.18 -12.74
C SER A 355 -11.17 -10.87 -12.92
N LYS A 356 -11.64 -10.91 -14.16
CA LYS A 356 -12.82 -11.71 -14.53
C LYS A 356 -12.63 -13.21 -14.33
N MET A 357 -11.40 -13.71 -14.44
CA MET A 357 -11.09 -15.12 -14.22
C MET A 357 -11.30 -15.52 -12.77
N HIS A 358 -10.86 -14.71 -11.81
CA HIS A 358 -11.12 -14.94 -10.39
C HIS A 358 -12.63 -14.95 -10.10
N THR A 359 -13.37 -13.98 -10.64
CA THR A 359 -14.84 -13.92 -10.50
C THR A 359 -15.53 -15.15 -11.10
N ALA A 360 -14.97 -15.73 -12.17
CA ALA A 360 -15.46 -16.96 -12.78
C ALA A 360 -15.09 -18.24 -12.01
N GLY A 361 -14.34 -18.13 -10.89
CA GLY A 361 -13.98 -19.29 -10.07
C GLY A 361 -12.61 -19.89 -10.38
N VAL A 362 -11.83 -19.31 -11.30
CA VAL A 362 -10.44 -19.73 -11.55
C VAL A 362 -9.55 -19.40 -10.34
N ARG A 363 -8.61 -20.28 -10.02
CA ARG A 363 -7.63 -20.12 -8.92
C ARG A 363 -6.22 -20.41 -9.41
N CYS A 364 -5.21 -20.03 -8.65
CA CYS A 364 -3.79 -20.13 -9.00
C CYS A 364 -3.40 -21.56 -9.45
N ALA A 365 -3.86 -22.58 -8.74
CA ALA A 365 -3.53 -23.97 -9.02
C ALA A 365 -4.15 -24.52 -10.33
N ASP A 366 -5.09 -23.82 -10.96
CA ASP A 366 -5.61 -24.23 -12.27
C ASP A 366 -4.57 -24.00 -13.38
N CYS A 367 -3.75 -22.96 -13.22
CA CYS A 367 -2.71 -22.60 -14.17
C CYS A 367 -1.31 -23.06 -13.73
N HIS A 368 -1.03 -23.09 -12.43
CA HIS A 368 0.29 -23.38 -11.88
C HIS A 368 0.37 -24.76 -11.21
N ASP A 369 1.52 -25.43 -11.33
CA ASP A 369 1.93 -26.51 -10.44
C ASP A 369 2.72 -25.91 -9.26
N PRO A 370 2.14 -25.89 -8.04
CA PRO A 370 2.79 -25.26 -6.89
C PRO A 370 4.07 -25.97 -6.45
N HIS A 371 4.22 -27.28 -6.69
CA HIS A 371 5.45 -28.02 -6.34
C HIS A 371 6.62 -27.63 -7.24
N ALA A 372 6.36 -27.53 -8.56
CA ALA A 372 7.37 -27.08 -9.51
C ALA A 372 7.56 -25.55 -9.56
N ALA A 373 6.63 -24.78 -8.97
CA ALA A 373 6.54 -23.33 -9.10
C ALA A 373 6.55 -22.85 -10.57
N LYS A 374 5.85 -23.57 -11.43
CA LYS A 374 5.79 -23.33 -12.89
C LYS A 374 4.37 -23.46 -13.42
N PRO A 375 4.05 -22.86 -14.59
CA PRO A 375 2.80 -23.15 -15.29
C PRO A 375 2.69 -24.66 -15.62
N ARG A 376 1.45 -25.21 -15.54
CA ARG A 376 1.19 -26.62 -15.85
C ARG A 376 1.44 -26.96 -17.32
N VAL A 377 1.21 -25.99 -18.21
CA VAL A 377 1.44 -26.09 -19.65
C VAL A 377 1.98 -24.77 -20.14
N MET A 378 2.86 -24.76 -21.13
CA MET A 378 3.48 -23.56 -21.68
C MET A 378 2.68 -22.97 -22.83
N GLY A 379 2.78 -21.64 -23.00
CA GLY A 379 2.20 -20.90 -24.13
C GLY A 379 0.67 -20.91 -24.16
N ASN A 380 0.10 -20.72 -25.33
CA ASN A 380 -1.34 -20.65 -25.55
C ASN A 380 -2.10 -21.90 -25.09
N ALA A 381 -1.45 -23.06 -25.07
CA ALA A 381 -2.06 -24.31 -24.61
C ALA A 381 -2.58 -24.21 -23.17
N LEU A 382 -1.98 -23.36 -22.31
CA LEU A 382 -2.49 -23.10 -20.97
C LEU A 382 -3.87 -22.45 -20.98
N CYS A 383 -4.04 -21.40 -21.78
CA CYS A 383 -5.29 -20.65 -21.89
C CYS A 383 -6.38 -21.47 -22.59
N LEU A 384 -6.00 -22.22 -23.64
CA LEU A 384 -6.89 -23.04 -24.42
C LEU A 384 -7.39 -24.30 -23.69
N ARG A 385 -6.87 -24.62 -22.49
CA ARG A 385 -7.50 -25.63 -21.62
C ARG A 385 -8.96 -25.29 -21.26
N CYS A 386 -9.25 -23.99 -21.15
CA CYS A 386 -10.59 -23.49 -20.79
C CYS A 386 -11.27 -22.74 -21.94
N HIS A 387 -10.53 -21.99 -22.76
CA HIS A 387 -11.08 -21.15 -23.84
C HIS A 387 -11.45 -21.96 -25.10
N THR A 388 -12.12 -23.09 -24.89
CA THR A 388 -12.62 -23.98 -25.94
C THR A 388 -14.14 -23.98 -26.01
N GLY A 389 -14.87 -23.32 -25.13
CA GLY A 389 -16.32 -23.33 -25.01
C GLY A 389 -16.89 -24.60 -24.40
N ALA A 390 -16.04 -25.53 -23.93
CA ALA A 390 -16.51 -26.74 -23.28
C ALA A 390 -16.98 -26.44 -21.85
N PRO A 391 -18.08 -27.02 -21.37
CA PRO A 391 -18.54 -26.90 -19.99
C PRO A 391 -17.63 -27.66 -19.03
N GLY A 392 -17.59 -27.26 -17.75
CA GLY A 392 -16.85 -27.96 -16.68
C GLY A 392 -15.33 -27.81 -16.72
N GLN A 393 -14.82 -26.90 -17.53
CA GLN A 393 -13.37 -26.64 -17.61
C GLN A 393 -12.83 -25.88 -16.37
N ILE A 394 -13.68 -25.09 -15.71
CA ILE A 394 -13.36 -24.40 -14.47
C ILE A 394 -13.96 -25.23 -13.33
N PRO A 395 -13.16 -25.81 -12.43
CA PRO A 395 -13.68 -26.61 -11.34
C PRO A 395 -14.66 -25.80 -10.45
N ASP A 396 -15.72 -26.44 -10.02
CA ASP A 396 -16.76 -25.89 -9.14
C ASP A 396 -17.44 -24.61 -9.70
N SER A 397 -17.43 -24.42 -11.02
CA SER A 397 -18.02 -23.27 -11.69
C SER A 397 -18.97 -23.69 -12.82
N THR A 398 -20.07 -22.95 -12.96
CA THR A 398 -20.99 -23.06 -14.09
C THR A 398 -20.61 -22.14 -15.26
N VAL A 399 -19.58 -21.32 -15.10
CA VAL A 399 -19.12 -20.38 -16.12
C VAL A 399 -18.44 -21.14 -17.25
N ILE A 400 -18.90 -20.90 -18.49
CA ILE A 400 -18.26 -21.39 -19.70
C ILE A 400 -17.34 -20.30 -20.25
N ALA A 401 -16.07 -20.61 -20.39
CA ALA A 401 -15.11 -19.69 -20.98
C ALA A 401 -15.41 -19.51 -22.50
N PRO A 402 -15.27 -18.29 -23.05
CA PRO A 402 -15.49 -18.05 -24.47
C PRO A 402 -14.50 -18.83 -25.33
N ILE A 403 -14.95 -19.24 -26.52
CA ILE A 403 -14.09 -19.87 -27.54
C ILE A 403 -13.19 -18.80 -28.13
N ILE A 404 -11.88 -19.04 -28.11
CA ILE A 404 -10.88 -18.15 -28.67
C ILE A 404 -9.98 -18.88 -29.65
N ASP A 405 -9.97 -18.45 -30.90
CA ASP A 405 -8.92 -18.79 -31.86
C ASP A 405 -7.81 -17.72 -31.74
N PRO A 406 -6.60 -18.06 -31.31
CA PRO A 406 -5.56 -17.08 -31.07
C PRO A 406 -5.17 -16.24 -32.29
N VAL A 407 -5.18 -16.82 -33.49
CA VAL A 407 -4.80 -16.15 -34.73
C VAL A 407 -5.91 -15.21 -35.20
N ALA A 408 -7.12 -15.70 -35.28
CA ALA A 408 -8.29 -14.90 -35.66
C ALA A 408 -8.58 -13.78 -34.65
N HIS A 409 -8.35 -14.04 -33.35
CA HIS A 409 -8.55 -13.07 -32.28
C HIS A 409 -7.46 -11.97 -32.28
N SER A 410 -6.20 -12.34 -32.43
CA SER A 410 -5.07 -11.41 -32.31
C SER A 410 -4.74 -10.65 -33.59
N PHE A 411 -5.23 -11.11 -34.75
CA PHE A 411 -4.83 -10.59 -36.09
C PHE A 411 -3.33 -10.70 -36.38
N HIS A 412 -2.64 -11.64 -35.72
CA HIS A 412 -1.22 -11.90 -35.91
C HIS A 412 -1.01 -13.29 -36.52
N LYS A 413 0.15 -13.47 -37.16
CA LYS A 413 0.52 -14.78 -37.71
C LYS A 413 0.66 -15.82 -36.61
N ALA A 414 0.26 -17.06 -36.91
CA ALA A 414 0.52 -18.20 -36.03
C ALA A 414 2.02 -18.25 -35.66
N ASP A 415 2.34 -18.72 -34.49
CA ASP A 415 3.70 -18.85 -33.94
C ASP A 415 4.47 -17.52 -33.75
N SER A 416 3.85 -16.36 -34.05
CA SER A 416 4.44 -15.07 -33.73
C SER A 416 4.21 -14.68 -32.26
N ALA A 417 5.05 -13.78 -31.74
CA ALA A 417 4.86 -13.23 -30.41
C ALA A 417 3.51 -12.54 -30.22
N GLY A 418 2.96 -11.94 -31.30
CA GLY A 418 1.65 -11.27 -31.26
C GLY A 418 0.46 -12.24 -31.17
N ALA A 419 0.64 -13.51 -31.52
CA ALA A 419 -0.38 -14.54 -31.34
C ALA A 419 -0.35 -15.24 -29.97
N GLN A 420 0.57 -14.85 -29.07
CA GLN A 420 0.65 -15.39 -27.71
C GLN A 420 -0.28 -14.60 -26.77
N CYS A 421 -1.25 -15.29 -26.17
CA CYS A 421 -2.25 -14.70 -25.27
C CYS A 421 -1.63 -13.86 -24.16
N VAL A 422 -0.58 -14.39 -23.53
CA VAL A 422 0.10 -13.75 -22.39
C VAL A 422 0.72 -12.40 -22.75
N ASN A 423 1.20 -12.23 -23.96
CA ASN A 423 1.88 -11.00 -24.38
C ASN A 423 0.94 -9.80 -24.46
N CYS A 424 -0.37 -10.05 -24.66
CA CYS A 424 -1.40 -9.03 -24.69
C CYS A 424 -2.16 -8.88 -23.37
N HIS A 425 -2.52 -10.01 -22.74
CA HIS A 425 -3.40 -10.02 -21.56
C HIS A 425 -2.67 -10.10 -20.22
N MET A 426 -1.38 -10.42 -20.24
CA MET A 426 -0.52 -10.49 -19.08
C MET A 426 0.81 -9.77 -19.34
N PRO A 427 0.79 -8.45 -19.60
CA PRO A 427 1.99 -7.73 -19.97
C PRO A 427 3.08 -7.88 -18.90
N VAL A 428 4.33 -8.03 -19.37
CA VAL A 428 5.48 -8.22 -18.47
C VAL A 428 6.00 -6.86 -18.00
N THR A 429 6.29 -6.77 -16.71
CA THR A 429 7.11 -5.70 -16.12
C THR A 429 8.33 -6.34 -15.47
N THR A 430 9.52 -5.77 -15.69
CA THR A 430 10.76 -6.29 -15.10
C THR A 430 11.04 -5.54 -13.81
N TYR A 431 11.09 -6.28 -12.71
CA TYR A 431 11.45 -5.78 -11.39
C TYR A 431 12.89 -6.16 -11.04
N MET A 432 13.48 -5.40 -10.13
CA MET A 432 14.86 -5.64 -9.66
C MET A 432 15.83 -5.89 -10.83
N GLN A 433 15.66 -5.17 -11.94
CA GLN A 433 16.47 -5.23 -13.19
C GLN A 433 16.51 -6.60 -13.90
N ARG A 434 16.08 -7.68 -13.26
CA ARG A 434 16.25 -9.05 -13.78
C ARG A 434 15.03 -9.95 -13.68
N HIS A 435 13.98 -9.55 -12.95
CA HIS A 435 12.84 -10.40 -12.69
C HIS A 435 11.61 -9.99 -13.53
N PRO A 436 11.39 -10.58 -14.72
CA PRO A 436 10.20 -10.33 -15.50
C PRO A 436 9.01 -11.00 -14.84
N ARG A 437 7.97 -10.21 -14.51
CA ARG A 437 6.71 -10.70 -13.94
C ARG A 437 5.55 -10.36 -14.86
N HIS A 438 4.65 -11.32 -15.06
CA HIS A 438 3.41 -11.13 -15.78
C HIS A 438 2.34 -10.50 -14.89
N ASP A 439 1.64 -9.49 -15.39
CA ASP A 439 0.45 -8.95 -14.73
C ASP A 439 -0.70 -9.98 -14.78
N HIS A 440 -1.31 -10.26 -13.63
CA HIS A 440 -2.39 -11.24 -13.49
C HIS A 440 -3.80 -10.61 -13.50
N GLY A 441 -3.93 -9.35 -13.83
CA GLY A 441 -5.24 -8.68 -14.02
C GLY A 441 -5.98 -9.12 -15.27
N PHE A 442 -5.31 -9.81 -16.19
CA PHE A 442 -5.84 -10.25 -17.49
C PHE A 442 -6.56 -9.12 -18.21
N THR A 443 -5.92 -7.95 -18.21
CA THR A 443 -6.48 -6.75 -18.81
C THR A 443 -6.57 -6.87 -20.34
N ILE A 444 -7.46 -6.10 -20.91
CA ILE A 444 -7.58 -5.99 -22.36
C ILE A 444 -6.77 -4.78 -22.80
N PRO A 445 -5.81 -4.91 -23.73
CA PRO A 445 -5.06 -3.78 -24.24
C PRO A 445 -5.98 -2.67 -24.73
N ASP A 446 -5.78 -1.45 -24.24
CA ASP A 446 -6.64 -0.31 -24.57
C ASP A 446 -5.82 0.95 -24.88
N PRO A 447 -5.46 1.18 -26.18
CA PRO A 447 -4.67 2.34 -26.56
C PRO A 447 -5.36 3.69 -26.30
N LEU A 448 -6.71 3.75 -26.17
CA LEU A 448 -7.40 4.97 -25.76
C LEU A 448 -7.02 5.36 -24.34
N LEU A 449 -6.99 4.40 -23.43
CA LEU A 449 -6.53 4.63 -22.03
C LEU A 449 -5.06 5.04 -21.98
N THR A 450 -4.24 4.55 -22.92
CA THR A 450 -2.86 5.01 -23.05
C THR A 450 -2.81 6.49 -23.43
N LYS A 451 -3.59 6.89 -24.43
CA LYS A 451 -3.65 8.25 -24.94
C LYS A 451 -4.14 9.23 -23.87
N GLU A 452 -5.20 8.88 -23.15
CA GLU A 452 -5.87 9.76 -22.17
C GLU A 452 -5.21 9.74 -20.80
N HIS A 453 -4.75 8.55 -20.34
CA HIS A 453 -4.36 8.32 -18.95
C HIS A 453 -2.98 7.67 -18.78
N ARG A 454 -2.21 7.52 -19.85
CA ARG A 454 -0.86 6.91 -19.85
C ARG A 454 -0.83 5.47 -19.33
N VAL A 455 -1.95 4.76 -19.44
CA VAL A 455 -2.01 3.34 -19.12
C VAL A 455 -1.17 2.58 -20.16
N PRO A 456 -0.25 1.69 -19.78
CA PRO A 456 0.53 0.94 -20.76
C PRO A 456 -0.36 0.05 -21.63
N ASN A 457 -0.08 -0.03 -22.94
CA ASN A 457 -0.73 -1.01 -23.78
C ASN A 457 0.28 -1.99 -24.38
N ALA A 458 -0.16 -3.21 -24.63
CA ALA A 458 0.70 -4.28 -25.12
C ALA A 458 1.20 -4.04 -26.57
N CYS A 459 0.46 -3.28 -27.39
CA CYS A 459 0.83 -3.05 -28.79
C CYS A 459 2.19 -2.35 -28.91
N ASN A 460 2.34 -1.23 -28.20
CA ASN A 460 3.55 -0.41 -28.25
C ASN A 460 4.75 -1.01 -27.51
N LYS A 461 4.58 -2.11 -26.78
CA LYS A 461 5.71 -2.89 -26.23
C LYS A 461 6.49 -3.64 -27.31
N CYS A 462 5.81 -4.07 -28.38
CA CYS A 462 6.42 -4.76 -29.50
C CYS A 462 6.60 -3.85 -30.72
N HIS A 463 5.59 -3.02 -31.03
CA HIS A 463 5.61 -2.04 -32.13
C HIS A 463 6.19 -0.71 -31.63
N THR A 464 7.47 -0.72 -31.29
CA THR A 464 8.18 0.43 -30.70
C THR A 464 8.42 1.57 -31.67
N ASP A 465 8.29 1.31 -32.97
CA ASP A 465 8.36 2.28 -34.06
C ASP A 465 7.02 2.99 -34.35
N LYS A 466 5.93 2.55 -33.69
CA LYS A 466 4.59 3.10 -33.85
C LYS A 466 4.17 3.89 -32.61
N ASP A 467 3.30 4.87 -32.82
CA ASP A 467 2.70 5.66 -31.74
C ASP A 467 1.39 5.05 -31.22
N THR A 468 0.82 5.69 -30.21
CA THR A 468 -0.44 5.26 -29.60
C THR A 468 -1.63 5.41 -30.56
N ASP A 469 -1.63 6.41 -31.44
CA ASP A 469 -2.72 6.64 -32.39
C ASP A 469 -2.78 5.53 -33.46
N TRP A 470 -1.63 5.04 -33.90
CA TRP A 470 -1.57 3.85 -34.73
C TRP A 470 -2.18 2.62 -34.01
N ALA A 471 -1.81 2.39 -32.75
CA ALA A 471 -2.35 1.27 -31.96
C ALA A 471 -3.86 1.40 -31.76
N LEU A 472 -4.37 2.62 -31.49
CA LEU A 472 -5.80 2.91 -31.34
C LEU A 472 -6.54 2.60 -32.65
N SER A 473 -6.06 3.12 -33.77
CA SER A 473 -6.67 2.88 -35.09
C SER A 473 -6.70 1.38 -35.43
N ALA A 474 -5.65 0.63 -35.12
CA ALA A 474 -5.61 -0.81 -35.34
C ALA A 474 -6.66 -1.54 -34.49
N THR A 475 -6.76 -1.23 -33.19
CA THR A 475 -7.72 -1.87 -32.28
C THR A 475 -9.16 -1.52 -32.60
N GLU A 476 -9.44 -0.28 -33.01
CA GLU A 476 -10.77 0.14 -33.47
C GLU A 476 -11.16 -0.56 -34.79
N LYS A 477 -10.23 -0.69 -35.74
CA LYS A 477 -10.45 -1.45 -36.96
C LYS A 477 -10.74 -2.92 -36.72
N TRP A 478 -10.05 -3.56 -35.77
CA TRP A 478 -10.18 -4.99 -35.49
C TRP A 478 -11.41 -5.33 -34.68
N TRP A 479 -11.71 -4.55 -33.63
CA TRP A 479 -12.75 -4.91 -32.66
C TRP A 479 -13.90 -3.90 -32.59
N GLY A 480 -13.79 -2.70 -33.14
CA GLY A 480 -14.86 -1.72 -33.23
C GLY A 480 -15.58 -1.49 -31.91
N ASP A 481 -16.89 -1.65 -31.92
CA ASP A 481 -17.73 -1.45 -30.73
C ASP A 481 -17.40 -2.37 -29.54
N LYS A 482 -16.73 -3.49 -29.76
CA LYS A 482 -16.26 -4.35 -28.66
C LYS A 482 -15.20 -3.64 -27.79
N MET A 483 -14.63 -2.55 -28.25
CA MET A 483 -13.74 -1.69 -27.44
C MET A 483 -14.51 -0.79 -26.47
N LYS A 484 -15.80 -0.57 -26.65
CA LYS A 484 -16.70 0.11 -25.72
C LYS A 484 -17.15 -0.90 -24.67
N ARG A 485 -16.55 -0.84 -23.47
CA ARG A 485 -16.79 -1.86 -22.43
C ARG A 485 -16.77 -1.24 -21.03
N PRO A 486 -17.45 -1.86 -20.05
CA PRO A 486 -17.51 -1.36 -18.65
C PRO A 486 -16.14 -1.15 -18.01
N SER A 487 -15.14 -1.98 -18.36
CA SER A 487 -13.78 -1.84 -17.82
C SER A 487 -13.07 -0.57 -18.29
N ARG A 488 -13.35 -0.07 -19.52
CA ARG A 488 -12.85 1.21 -20.02
C ARG A 488 -13.50 2.37 -19.26
N GLU A 489 -14.83 2.36 -19.14
CA GLU A 489 -15.57 3.38 -18.39
C GLU A 489 -15.10 3.44 -16.93
N ARG A 490 -14.92 2.28 -16.29
CA ARG A 490 -14.38 2.19 -14.94
C ARG A 490 -12.99 2.82 -14.86
N ALA A 491 -12.07 2.49 -15.77
CA ALA A 491 -10.73 3.05 -15.80
C ALA A 491 -10.72 4.57 -15.99
N GLN A 492 -11.54 5.10 -16.90
CA GLN A 492 -11.69 6.54 -17.13
C GLN A 492 -12.25 7.24 -15.88
N THR A 493 -13.26 6.66 -15.22
CA THR A 493 -13.85 7.23 -13.99
C THR A 493 -12.84 7.19 -12.83
N VAL A 494 -12.09 6.10 -12.66
CA VAL A 494 -11.01 6.01 -11.66
C VAL A 494 -9.92 7.04 -11.94
N ALA A 495 -9.52 7.20 -13.20
CA ALA A 495 -8.54 8.22 -13.59
C ALA A 495 -9.03 9.63 -13.28
N ALA A 496 -10.30 9.93 -13.61
CA ALA A 496 -10.92 11.22 -13.32
C ALA A 496 -11.03 11.49 -11.81
N ALA A 497 -11.37 10.47 -11.02
CA ALA A 497 -11.41 10.57 -9.56
C ALA A 497 -10.02 10.90 -8.98
N ARG A 498 -8.99 10.15 -9.37
CA ARG A 498 -7.60 10.38 -8.93
C ARG A 498 -7.06 11.74 -9.38
N ALA A 499 -7.45 12.17 -10.57
CA ALA A 499 -7.10 13.48 -11.10
C ALA A 499 -7.92 14.63 -10.47
N GLY A 500 -8.91 14.34 -9.59
CA GLY A 500 -9.80 15.34 -8.98
C GLY A 500 -10.67 16.07 -10.00
N THR A 501 -10.94 15.50 -11.18
CA THR A 501 -11.77 16.12 -12.23
C THR A 501 -13.26 15.78 -12.12
N LEU A 502 -13.63 14.83 -11.27
CA LEU A 502 -15.02 14.54 -10.97
C LEU A 502 -15.61 15.65 -10.09
N THR A 503 -16.74 16.20 -10.51
CA THR A 503 -17.49 17.21 -9.74
C THR A 503 -18.43 16.61 -8.70
N SER A 504 -18.66 15.29 -8.73
CA SER A 504 -19.50 14.58 -7.75
C SER A 504 -19.09 13.12 -7.62
N GLY A 505 -19.47 12.47 -6.51
CA GLY A 505 -19.29 11.03 -6.30
C GLY A 505 -20.25 10.15 -7.12
N VAL A 506 -21.25 10.71 -7.81
CA VAL A 506 -22.29 9.96 -8.53
C VAL A 506 -21.73 8.96 -9.56
N PRO A 507 -20.72 9.31 -10.41
CA PRO A 507 -20.15 8.34 -11.34
C PRO A 507 -19.53 7.12 -10.63
N LEU A 508 -18.81 7.35 -9.53
CA LEU A 508 -18.22 6.26 -8.73
C LEU A 508 -19.29 5.42 -8.02
N LEU A 509 -20.36 6.05 -7.50
CA LEU A 509 -21.50 5.34 -6.90
C LEU A 509 -22.22 4.45 -7.90
N THR A 510 -22.43 4.95 -9.13
CA THR A 510 -23.03 4.18 -10.21
C THR A 510 -22.19 2.96 -10.55
N LEU A 511 -20.88 3.13 -10.67
CA LEU A 511 -19.95 2.01 -10.87
C LEU A 511 -20.00 1.03 -9.69
N LEU A 512 -19.94 1.51 -8.46
CA LEU A 512 -19.95 0.69 -7.25
C LEU A 512 -21.19 -0.21 -7.16
N ARG A 513 -22.36 0.30 -7.49
CA ARG A 513 -23.61 -0.46 -7.49
C ARG A 513 -23.63 -1.58 -8.53
N ASN A 514 -23.02 -1.35 -9.69
CA ASN A 514 -23.00 -2.27 -10.82
C ASN A 514 -21.78 -3.20 -10.86
N GLU A 515 -20.78 -2.97 -10.04
CA GLU A 515 -19.54 -3.76 -10.02
C GLU A 515 -19.76 -5.10 -9.31
N PRO A 516 -19.56 -6.25 -9.95
CA PRO A 516 -19.75 -7.56 -9.31
C PRO A 516 -18.55 -7.97 -8.45
N ASN A 517 -17.36 -7.45 -8.70
CA ASN A 517 -16.10 -7.88 -8.09
C ASN A 517 -15.81 -7.12 -6.80
N GLY A 518 -15.60 -7.84 -5.68
CA GLY A 518 -15.33 -7.25 -4.37
C GLY A 518 -14.06 -6.40 -4.29
N TYR A 519 -13.00 -6.78 -5.00
CA TYR A 519 -11.76 -6.01 -5.05
C TYR A 519 -11.96 -4.61 -5.68
N TRP A 520 -12.71 -4.54 -6.78
CA TRP A 520 -13.07 -3.28 -7.40
C TRP A 520 -14.07 -2.49 -6.57
N LYS A 521 -15.05 -3.15 -5.91
CA LYS A 521 -15.94 -2.46 -4.95
C LYS A 521 -15.16 -1.76 -3.86
N ALA A 522 -14.20 -2.46 -3.24
CA ALA A 522 -13.35 -1.88 -2.19
C ALA A 522 -12.53 -0.68 -2.70
N SER A 523 -11.97 -0.77 -3.91
CA SER A 523 -11.25 0.33 -4.55
C SER A 523 -12.14 1.55 -4.79
N LEU A 524 -13.36 1.34 -5.30
CA LEU A 524 -14.31 2.42 -5.57
C LEU A 524 -14.82 3.09 -4.27
N ILE A 525 -15.04 2.32 -3.20
CA ILE A 525 -15.41 2.84 -1.88
C ILE A 525 -14.30 3.77 -1.34
N ARG A 526 -13.04 3.38 -1.44
CA ARG A 526 -11.93 4.22 -1.00
C ARG A 526 -11.81 5.52 -1.80
N LEU A 527 -11.98 5.44 -3.12
CA LEU A 527 -12.02 6.64 -3.97
C LEU A 527 -13.19 7.56 -3.64
N LEU A 528 -14.35 7.01 -3.24
CA LEU A 528 -15.52 7.78 -2.79
C LEU A 528 -15.27 8.55 -1.49
N GLY A 529 -14.22 8.26 -0.74
CA GLY A 529 -13.86 8.98 0.48
C GLY A 529 -13.76 10.50 0.29
N ALA A 530 -13.37 10.98 -0.90
CA ALA A 530 -13.33 12.39 -1.23
C ALA A 530 -14.71 13.08 -1.21
N TRP A 531 -15.80 12.31 -1.29
CA TRP A 531 -17.20 12.80 -1.26
C TRP A 531 -17.96 12.31 -0.02
N SER A 532 -17.26 12.00 1.07
CA SER A 532 -17.86 11.49 2.31
C SER A 532 -18.89 12.45 2.96
N ALA A 533 -18.83 13.73 2.66
CA ALA A 533 -19.82 14.73 3.09
C ALA A 533 -21.17 14.62 2.33
N ASP A 534 -21.20 13.94 1.19
CA ASP A 534 -22.42 13.69 0.43
C ASP A 534 -23.26 12.63 1.14
N ALA A 535 -24.53 12.94 1.42
CA ALA A 535 -25.42 12.04 2.17
C ALA A 535 -25.69 10.71 1.44
N GLU A 536 -25.65 10.67 0.10
CA GLU A 536 -25.84 9.44 -0.68
C GLU A 536 -24.59 8.56 -0.59
N VAL A 537 -23.39 9.15 -0.67
CA VAL A 537 -22.12 8.48 -0.47
C VAL A 537 -22.01 7.91 0.96
N ALA A 538 -22.35 8.73 1.97
CA ALA A 538 -22.34 8.31 3.37
C ALA A 538 -23.30 7.13 3.64
N ARG A 539 -24.50 7.14 3.03
CA ARG A 539 -25.43 6.00 3.12
C ARG A 539 -24.87 4.74 2.45
N ALA A 540 -24.21 4.88 1.32
CA ALA A 540 -23.55 3.76 0.66
C ALA A 540 -22.48 3.13 1.58
N PHE A 541 -21.66 3.93 2.26
CA PHE A 541 -20.69 3.39 3.21
C PHE A 541 -21.35 2.60 4.34
N LEU A 542 -22.47 3.10 4.89
CA LEU A 542 -23.25 2.39 5.92
C LEU A 542 -23.81 1.05 5.39
N GLU A 543 -24.25 1.01 4.14
CA GLU A 543 -24.74 -0.20 3.48
C GLU A 543 -23.61 -1.20 3.25
N TYR A 544 -22.52 -0.78 2.58
CA TYR A 544 -21.41 -1.66 2.23
C TYR A 544 -20.59 -2.11 3.45
N ALA A 545 -20.69 -1.44 4.59
CA ALA A 545 -20.15 -1.94 5.85
C ALA A 545 -20.80 -3.27 6.31
N GLN A 546 -21.87 -3.71 5.67
CA GLN A 546 -22.56 -4.99 5.93
C GLN A 546 -22.37 -6.02 4.80
N HIS A 547 -21.56 -5.72 3.79
CA HIS A 547 -21.35 -6.57 2.62
C HIS A 547 -20.75 -7.94 3.00
N PRO A 548 -21.12 -9.05 2.32
CA PRO A 548 -20.60 -10.39 2.63
C PRO A 548 -19.07 -10.51 2.47
N ASP A 549 -18.48 -9.80 1.52
CA ASP A 549 -17.03 -9.78 1.30
C ASP A 549 -16.31 -8.92 2.36
N PRO A 550 -15.36 -9.48 3.14
CA PRO A 550 -14.65 -8.74 4.19
C PRO A 550 -13.75 -7.61 3.65
N LEU A 551 -13.25 -7.71 2.42
CA LEU A 551 -12.47 -6.64 1.79
C LEU A 551 -13.33 -5.39 1.57
N VAL A 552 -14.57 -5.59 1.09
CA VAL A 552 -15.56 -4.52 0.89
C VAL A 552 -15.98 -3.91 2.24
N ARG A 553 -16.27 -4.76 3.24
CA ARG A 553 -16.60 -4.28 4.59
C ARG A 553 -15.47 -3.46 5.18
N THR A 554 -14.21 -3.92 5.04
CA THR A 554 -13.04 -3.20 5.55
C THR A 554 -12.92 -1.81 4.94
N ALA A 555 -13.08 -1.69 3.61
CA ALA A 555 -13.03 -0.40 2.93
C ALA A 555 -14.16 0.54 3.38
N ALA A 556 -15.39 0.02 3.49
CA ALA A 556 -16.54 0.79 3.93
C ALA A 556 -16.40 1.26 5.39
N VAL A 557 -15.97 0.38 6.29
CA VAL A 557 -15.71 0.69 7.71
C VAL A 557 -14.64 1.78 7.85
N GLN A 558 -13.56 1.71 7.08
CA GLN A 558 -12.55 2.79 7.05
C GLN A 558 -13.14 4.12 6.57
N ALA A 559 -13.98 4.10 5.54
CA ALA A 559 -14.60 5.31 5.01
C ALA A 559 -15.61 5.96 6.00
N LEU A 560 -16.19 5.18 6.93
CA LEU A 560 -17.10 5.71 7.96
C LEU A 560 -16.43 6.65 8.96
N GLU A 561 -15.10 6.62 9.11
CA GLU A 561 -14.36 7.53 9.98
C GLU A 561 -14.63 9.01 9.66
N SER A 562 -14.72 9.34 8.38
CA SER A 562 -14.89 10.70 7.89
C SER A 562 -16.34 11.20 7.93
N ILE A 563 -17.32 10.33 8.29
CA ILE A 563 -18.74 10.71 8.32
C ILE A 563 -19.06 11.53 9.56
N GLY A 564 -19.52 12.76 9.31
CA GLY A 564 -20.03 13.69 10.34
C GLY A 564 -21.52 14.03 10.15
N GLY A 565 -21.95 15.11 10.80
CA GLY A 565 -23.31 15.63 10.68
C GLY A 565 -24.41 14.62 11.04
N PRO A 566 -25.56 14.66 10.37
CA PRO A 566 -26.73 13.82 10.73
C PRO A 566 -26.51 12.30 10.65
N LEU A 567 -25.54 11.84 9.84
CA LEU A 567 -25.21 10.42 9.69
C LEU A 567 -24.04 9.98 10.59
N GLY A 568 -23.41 10.90 11.33
CA GLY A 568 -22.28 10.62 12.21
C GLY A 568 -22.62 9.60 13.30
N ASP A 569 -23.78 9.72 13.97
CA ASP A 569 -24.23 8.78 14.99
C ASP A 569 -24.50 7.38 14.41
N ALA A 570 -25.07 7.33 13.19
CA ALA A 570 -25.28 6.05 12.50
C ALA A 570 -23.93 5.39 12.15
N ALA A 571 -22.96 6.15 11.70
CA ALA A 571 -21.59 5.68 11.43
C ALA A 571 -20.95 5.12 12.71
N GLN A 572 -20.99 5.86 13.84
CA GLN A 572 -20.45 5.39 15.12
C GLN A 572 -21.11 4.09 15.60
N LYS A 573 -22.43 3.95 15.44
CA LYS A 573 -23.14 2.71 15.79
C LYS A 573 -22.72 1.53 14.91
N VAL A 574 -22.49 1.74 13.62
CA VAL A 574 -22.00 0.70 12.71
C VAL A 574 -20.58 0.32 13.08
N LEU A 575 -19.69 1.29 13.31
CA LEU A 575 -18.31 1.07 13.73
C LEU A 575 -18.25 0.24 15.02
N ALA A 576 -19.05 0.62 16.04
CA ALA A 576 -19.12 -0.13 17.30
C ALA A 576 -19.55 -1.60 17.09
N ARG A 577 -20.50 -1.88 16.20
CA ARG A 577 -20.90 -3.27 15.86
C ARG A 577 -19.78 -4.02 15.14
N ARG A 578 -19.00 -3.35 14.28
CA ARG A 578 -17.93 -3.98 13.49
C ARG A 578 -16.67 -4.27 14.31
N THR A 579 -16.55 -3.79 15.54
CA THR A 579 -15.51 -4.29 16.46
C THR A 579 -15.68 -5.76 16.82
N GLU A 580 -16.87 -6.33 16.60
CA GLU A 580 -17.20 -7.74 16.84
C GLU A 580 -17.35 -8.54 15.52
N ASP A 581 -16.87 -8.00 14.39
CA ASP A 581 -16.93 -8.70 13.10
C ASP A 581 -16.14 -10.02 13.15
N ASN A 582 -16.57 -11.00 12.36
CA ASN A 582 -15.87 -12.29 12.28
C ASN A 582 -14.43 -12.14 11.75
N GLU A 583 -14.18 -11.15 10.88
CA GLU A 583 -12.88 -10.94 10.25
C GLU A 583 -12.06 -9.85 10.96
N ARG A 584 -10.79 -10.16 11.29
CA ARG A 584 -9.89 -9.24 12.01
C ARG A 584 -9.63 -7.94 11.25
N ALA A 585 -9.47 -7.98 9.93
CA ALA A 585 -9.25 -6.77 9.14
C ALA A 585 -10.38 -5.76 9.34
N VAL A 586 -11.63 -6.23 9.44
CA VAL A 586 -12.80 -5.39 9.72
C VAL A 586 -12.80 -4.88 11.15
N ARG A 587 -12.51 -5.75 12.15
CA ARG A 587 -12.43 -5.34 13.57
C ARG A 587 -11.36 -4.27 13.80
N VAL A 588 -10.15 -4.50 13.27
CA VAL A 588 -9.03 -3.54 13.38
C VAL A 588 -9.38 -2.21 12.71
N ALA A 589 -10.00 -2.25 11.51
CA ALA A 589 -10.45 -1.05 10.82
C ALA A 589 -11.52 -0.30 11.65
N ALA A 590 -12.46 -1.02 12.26
CA ALA A 590 -13.53 -0.43 13.08
C ALA A 590 -12.98 0.30 14.31
N VAL A 591 -12.06 -0.31 15.05
CA VAL A 591 -11.43 0.34 16.21
C VAL A 591 -10.62 1.55 15.80
N SER A 592 -9.89 1.45 14.67
CA SER A 592 -9.11 2.59 14.15
C SER A 592 -10.00 3.78 13.80
N ALA A 593 -11.21 3.52 13.27
CA ALA A 593 -12.15 4.55 12.84
C ALA A 593 -13.05 5.11 13.97
N LEU A 594 -13.11 4.44 15.13
CA LEU A 594 -13.88 4.92 16.27
C LEU A 594 -13.24 6.16 16.90
N ARG A 595 -14.07 7.18 17.21
CA ARG A 595 -13.61 8.42 17.84
C ARG A 595 -13.40 8.28 19.36
N ALA A 596 -14.05 7.29 19.97
CA ALA A 596 -13.90 6.96 21.38
C ALA A 596 -12.98 5.75 21.54
N VAL A 597 -12.08 5.78 22.52
CA VAL A 597 -11.21 4.65 22.84
C VAL A 597 -12.09 3.49 23.31
N PRO A 598 -12.09 2.35 22.63
CA PRO A 598 -12.80 1.17 23.10
C PRO A 598 -12.19 0.66 24.41
N ASP A 599 -12.93 -0.22 25.11
CA ASP A 599 -12.36 -0.97 26.22
C ASP A 599 -11.02 -1.60 25.82
N ALA A 600 -9.96 -1.24 26.55
CA ALA A 600 -8.59 -1.71 26.31
C ALA A 600 -8.45 -3.24 26.46
N THR A 601 -9.41 -3.90 27.11
CA THR A 601 -9.48 -5.36 27.25
C THR A 601 -10.18 -6.02 26.06
N SER A 602 -10.88 -5.26 25.21
CA SER A 602 -11.59 -5.81 24.06
C SER A 602 -10.65 -6.51 23.08
N ARG A 603 -11.13 -7.57 22.47
CA ARG A 603 -10.36 -8.32 21.44
C ARG A 603 -9.91 -7.41 20.31
N ALA A 604 -10.81 -6.60 19.77
CA ALA A 604 -10.53 -5.74 18.63
C ALA A 604 -9.47 -4.67 18.93
N PHE A 605 -9.51 -4.07 20.13
CA PHE A 605 -8.48 -3.12 20.56
C PHE A 605 -7.10 -3.79 20.67
N ARG A 606 -7.03 -4.97 21.31
CA ARG A 606 -5.78 -5.72 21.45
C ARG A 606 -5.21 -6.14 20.10
N GLU A 607 -6.08 -6.51 19.14
CA GLU A 607 -5.67 -6.83 17.76
C GLU A 607 -5.12 -5.61 17.04
N LEU A 608 -5.72 -4.42 17.21
CA LEU A 608 -5.17 -3.16 16.67
C LEU A 608 -3.79 -2.86 17.26
N MET A 609 -3.65 -2.92 18.59
CA MET A 609 -2.36 -2.65 19.25
C MET A 609 -1.28 -3.61 18.77
N HIS A 610 -1.61 -4.90 18.64
CA HIS A 610 -0.69 -5.90 18.10
C HIS A 610 -0.28 -5.61 16.66
N ALA A 611 -1.21 -5.20 15.80
CA ALA A 611 -0.90 -4.83 14.41
C ALA A 611 0.00 -3.59 14.32
N LEU A 612 -0.19 -2.60 15.21
CA LEU A 612 0.69 -1.44 15.32
C LEU A 612 2.10 -1.83 15.81
N ASP A 613 2.18 -2.73 16.79
CA ASP A 613 3.47 -3.23 17.31
C ASP A 613 4.22 -4.07 16.25
N LEU A 614 3.49 -4.87 15.49
CA LEU A 614 4.06 -5.68 14.41
C LEU A 614 4.71 -4.81 13.30
N ALA A 615 4.15 -3.63 13.04
CA ALA A 615 4.67 -2.68 12.06
C ALA A 615 5.73 -1.72 12.63
N ALA A 616 5.93 -1.70 13.96
CA ALA A 616 6.71 -0.68 14.67
C ALA A 616 8.22 -0.73 14.42
N ASP A 617 8.72 -1.69 13.66
CA ASP A 617 10.12 -1.81 13.22
C ASP A 617 10.41 -1.02 11.93
N GLN A 618 9.40 -0.36 11.34
CA GLN A 618 9.51 0.46 10.15
C GLN A 618 9.13 1.93 10.44
N PRO A 619 9.69 2.91 9.69
CA PRO A 619 9.35 4.32 9.85
C PRO A 619 7.84 4.60 9.78
N MET A 620 7.15 4.02 8.81
CA MET A 620 5.70 4.16 8.67
C MET A 620 4.90 3.53 9.83
N GLY A 621 5.41 2.44 10.42
CA GLY A 621 4.81 1.85 11.62
C GLY A 621 4.96 2.76 12.83
N GLN A 622 6.10 3.45 12.98
CA GLN A 622 6.30 4.47 14.00
C GLN A 622 5.34 5.64 13.78
N LEU A 623 5.18 6.11 12.54
CA LEU A 623 4.21 7.16 12.20
C LEU A 623 2.78 6.77 12.60
N GLN A 624 2.37 5.54 12.33
CA GLN A 624 1.03 5.03 12.70
C GLN A 624 0.85 4.98 14.22
N LYS A 625 1.86 4.53 14.98
CA LYS A 625 1.83 4.55 16.44
C LYS A 625 1.75 5.98 16.98
N GLY A 626 2.52 6.90 16.40
CA GLY A 626 2.48 8.32 16.75
C GLY A 626 1.11 8.95 16.50
N ALA A 627 0.51 8.68 15.35
CA ALA A 627 -0.83 9.16 15.01
C ALA A 627 -1.90 8.60 15.98
N TRP A 628 -1.78 7.31 16.35
CA TRP A 628 -2.66 6.70 17.35
C TRP A 628 -2.49 7.35 18.73
N ALA A 629 -1.25 7.57 19.17
CA ALA A 629 -0.94 8.24 20.43
C ALA A 629 -1.53 9.67 20.47
N GLN A 630 -1.35 10.44 19.38
CA GLN A 630 -1.91 11.77 19.22
C GLN A 630 -3.44 11.78 19.33
N ALA A 631 -4.10 10.88 18.61
CA ALA A 631 -5.56 10.76 18.62
C ALA A 631 -6.13 10.44 20.01
N ASN A 632 -5.33 9.78 20.86
CA ASN A 632 -5.69 9.39 22.23
C ASN A 632 -5.12 10.34 23.30
N GLY A 633 -4.59 11.50 22.91
CA GLY A 633 -4.10 12.53 23.84
C GLY A 633 -2.71 12.28 24.44
N ASP A 634 -2.03 11.20 24.06
CA ASP A 634 -0.64 10.93 24.44
C ASP A 634 0.32 11.74 23.56
N THR A 635 0.44 13.01 23.84
CA THR A 635 1.30 13.93 23.06
C THR A 635 2.77 13.58 23.16
N ALA A 636 3.23 13.11 24.34
CA ALA A 636 4.62 12.74 24.53
C ALA A 636 5.01 11.48 23.75
N GLY A 637 4.15 10.46 23.79
CA GLY A 637 4.30 9.25 22.98
C GLY A 637 4.24 9.54 21.49
N ALA A 638 3.32 10.42 21.06
CA ALA A 638 3.23 10.86 19.68
C ALA A 638 4.55 11.47 19.21
N LEU A 639 5.08 12.46 19.96
CA LEU A 639 6.34 13.13 19.63
C LEU A 639 7.48 12.13 19.48
N ALA A 640 7.67 11.24 20.46
CA ALA A 640 8.75 10.23 20.43
C ALA A 640 8.65 9.29 19.22
N HIS A 641 7.44 8.90 18.82
CA HIS A 641 7.23 8.06 17.64
C HIS A 641 7.51 8.80 16.33
N PHE A 642 7.11 10.06 16.20
CA PHE A 642 7.38 10.86 15.01
C PHE A 642 8.88 11.19 14.87
N GLU A 643 9.56 11.56 15.94
CA GLU A 643 11.02 11.76 15.95
C GLU A 643 11.75 10.49 15.52
N LYS A 644 11.34 9.33 16.01
CA LYS A 644 11.89 8.03 15.64
C LYS A 644 11.63 7.71 14.15
N ALA A 645 10.46 8.03 13.63
CA ALA A 645 10.13 7.85 12.21
C ALA A 645 11.05 8.69 11.31
N VAL A 646 11.25 9.97 11.62
CA VAL A 646 12.16 10.87 10.89
C VAL A 646 13.61 10.42 11.01
N ALA A 647 14.04 9.94 12.18
CA ALA A 647 15.41 9.44 12.38
C ALA A 647 15.69 8.18 11.55
N TRP A 648 14.67 7.34 11.32
CA TRP A 648 14.80 6.09 10.56
C TRP A 648 14.64 6.26 9.04
N ASP A 649 13.97 7.32 8.62
CA ASP A 649 13.86 7.72 7.22
C ASP A 649 13.92 9.25 7.09
N PRO A 650 15.11 9.82 7.17
CA PRO A 650 15.30 11.28 7.16
C PRO A 650 14.98 11.91 5.80
N ASN A 651 14.93 11.10 4.73
CA ASN A 651 14.71 11.56 3.36
C ASN A 651 13.24 11.43 2.89
N SER A 652 12.32 11.06 3.77
CA SER A 652 10.90 11.04 3.46
C SER A 652 10.23 12.41 3.72
N GLY A 653 9.89 13.12 2.65
CA GLY A 653 9.10 14.36 2.73
C GLY A 653 7.74 14.13 3.39
N GLY A 654 7.10 13.00 3.11
CA GLY A 654 5.82 12.62 3.70
C GLY A 654 5.86 12.48 5.23
N ILE A 655 6.87 11.77 5.78
CA ILE A 655 7.04 11.61 7.24
C ILE A 655 7.30 12.98 7.89
N ARG A 656 8.12 13.83 7.28
CA ARG A 656 8.39 15.19 7.78
C ARG A 656 7.18 16.08 7.75
N ASN A 657 6.36 15.99 6.69
CA ASN A 657 5.09 16.71 6.59
C ASN A 657 4.13 16.32 7.73
N GLU A 658 3.97 15.03 8.01
CA GLU A 658 3.12 14.56 9.11
C GLU A 658 3.68 14.99 10.48
N PHE A 659 4.99 14.93 10.67
CA PHE A 659 5.61 15.42 11.89
C PHE A 659 5.42 16.93 12.09
N ALA A 660 5.56 17.72 11.03
CA ALA A 660 5.30 19.16 11.10
C ALA A 660 3.85 19.46 11.48
N ARG A 661 2.89 18.66 11.03
CA ARG A 661 1.47 18.83 11.41
C ARG A 661 1.23 18.55 12.91
N LEU A 662 1.91 17.55 13.47
CA LEU A 662 1.90 17.31 14.92
C LEU A 662 2.48 18.54 15.66
N LEU A 663 3.64 19.04 15.23
CA LEU A 663 4.33 20.18 15.86
C LEU A 663 3.49 21.46 15.78
N SER A 664 2.84 21.75 14.64
CA SER A 664 1.88 22.87 14.51
C SER A 664 0.72 22.76 15.50
N GLY A 665 0.13 21.56 15.63
CA GLY A 665 -0.92 21.29 16.61
C GLY A 665 -0.49 21.50 18.06
N MET A 666 0.82 21.41 18.35
CA MET A 666 1.45 21.71 19.65
C MET A 666 1.85 23.19 19.80
N GLY A 667 1.68 24.04 18.80
CA GLY A 667 2.10 25.44 18.78
C GLY A 667 3.63 25.62 18.63
N ARG A 668 4.38 24.62 18.15
CA ARG A 668 5.83 24.64 17.94
C ARG A 668 6.16 25.17 16.53
N ALA A 669 5.85 26.44 16.27
CA ALA A 669 5.90 27.04 14.95
C ALA A 669 7.30 26.97 14.28
N GLU A 670 8.38 27.20 15.02
CA GLU A 670 9.75 27.14 14.48
C GLU A 670 10.12 25.72 14.04
N ASP A 671 9.83 24.72 14.86
CA ASP A 671 10.10 23.32 14.53
C ASP A 671 9.22 22.85 13.35
N THR A 672 7.97 23.33 13.27
CA THR A 672 7.07 23.10 12.14
C THR A 672 7.70 23.60 10.85
N LEU A 673 8.24 24.83 10.85
CA LEU A 673 8.92 25.39 9.67
C LEU A 673 10.13 24.55 9.24
N VAL A 674 10.97 24.10 10.19
CA VAL A 674 12.14 23.27 9.88
C VAL A 674 11.70 21.98 9.16
N GLN A 675 10.69 21.28 9.66
CA GLN A 675 10.24 20.04 9.04
C GLN A 675 9.56 20.28 7.70
N MET A 676 8.76 21.36 7.55
CA MET A 676 8.09 21.70 6.29
C MET A 676 9.07 22.14 5.20
N GLN A 677 10.07 22.95 5.54
CA GLN A 677 11.12 23.35 4.60
C GLN A 677 11.87 22.14 4.06
N GLU A 678 12.21 21.22 4.95
CA GLU A 678 12.89 20.00 4.56
C GLU A 678 11.98 19.07 3.72
N ALA A 679 10.69 18.94 4.03
CA ALA A 679 9.74 18.20 3.22
C ALA A 679 9.67 18.76 1.78
N VAL A 680 9.57 20.09 1.64
CA VAL A 680 9.58 20.76 0.33
C VAL A 680 10.91 20.63 -0.39
N ARG A 681 12.05 20.64 0.33
CA ARG A 681 13.37 20.43 -0.28
C ARG A 681 13.50 19.03 -0.87
N LEU A 682 12.97 18.01 -0.17
CA LEU A 682 13.02 16.62 -0.61
C LEU A 682 12.07 16.37 -1.79
N GLU A 683 10.87 16.94 -1.76
CA GLU A 683 9.82 16.72 -2.75
C GLU A 683 9.22 18.06 -3.25
N PRO A 684 9.98 18.84 -4.04
CA PRO A 684 9.64 20.22 -4.40
C PRO A 684 8.39 20.36 -5.31
N THR A 685 7.97 19.27 -5.92
CA THR A 685 6.80 19.22 -6.84
C THR A 685 5.51 18.79 -6.16
N GLN A 686 5.50 18.62 -4.85
CA GLN A 686 4.31 18.29 -4.07
C GLN A 686 3.57 19.58 -3.69
N ALA A 687 2.44 19.85 -4.33
CA ALA A 687 1.62 21.06 -4.07
C ALA A 687 1.14 21.11 -2.61
N GLU A 688 0.77 19.98 -2.01
CA GLU A 688 0.33 19.89 -0.63
C GLU A 688 1.44 20.28 0.36
N PHE A 689 2.70 19.91 0.10
CA PHE A 689 3.82 20.31 0.98
C PHE A 689 4.08 21.82 0.90
N ARG A 690 4.01 22.40 -0.30
CA ARG A 690 4.06 23.85 -0.49
C ARG A 690 2.93 24.56 0.25
N PHE A 691 1.71 24.05 0.12
CA PHE A 691 0.54 24.57 0.84
C PHE A 691 0.75 24.51 2.36
N ASN A 692 1.20 23.37 2.91
CA ASN A 692 1.43 23.23 4.34
C ASN A 692 2.60 24.12 4.83
N LEU A 693 3.66 24.30 4.03
CA LEU A 693 4.74 25.24 4.33
C LEU A 693 4.21 26.70 4.36
N ALA A 694 3.31 27.05 3.44
CA ALA A 694 2.67 28.37 3.44
C ALA A 694 1.84 28.60 4.71
N LEU A 695 1.09 27.60 5.16
CA LEU A 695 0.36 27.66 6.43
C LEU A 695 1.31 27.84 7.61
N ALA A 696 2.44 27.11 7.65
CA ALA A 696 3.45 27.25 8.69
C ALA A 696 4.08 28.66 8.70
N TRP A 697 4.38 29.24 7.53
CA TRP A 697 4.84 30.63 7.42
C TRP A 697 3.82 31.63 7.93
N ASN A 698 2.53 31.39 7.62
CA ASN A 698 1.43 32.25 8.10
C ASN A 698 1.27 32.15 9.63
N GLU A 699 1.38 30.95 10.20
CA GLU A 699 1.35 30.69 11.64
C GLU A 699 2.52 31.40 12.36
N ALA A 700 3.71 31.40 11.75
CA ALA A 700 4.88 32.13 12.22
C ALA A 700 4.80 33.67 11.97
N GLY A 701 3.69 34.20 11.47
CA GLY A 701 3.48 35.62 11.22
C GLY A 701 4.16 36.15 9.95
N ASN A 702 4.78 35.33 9.14
CA ASN A 702 5.45 35.74 7.89
C ASN A 702 4.56 35.56 6.67
N ILE A 703 3.56 36.43 6.56
CA ILE A 703 2.55 36.39 5.47
C ILE A 703 3.19 36.51 4.07
N ARG A 704 4.30 37.24 3.93
CA ARG A 704 4.97 37.38 2.61
C ARG A 704 5.56 36.07 2.11
N ASN A 705 6.20 35.30 2.99
CA ASN A 705 6.67 33.97 2.65
C ASN A 705 5.51 33.00 2.43
N ALA A 706 4.42 33.12 3.20
CA ALA A 706 3.21 32.33 2.99
C ALA A 706 2.64 32.53 1.59
N VAL A 707 2.51 33.79 1.13
CA VAL A 707 2.05 34.11 -0.23
C VAL A 707 2.91 33.42 -1.27
N ARG A 708 4.24 33.50 -1.18
CA ARG A 708 5.14 32.88 -2.15
C ARG A 708 4.92 31.35 -2.24
N GLU A 709 4.80 30.67 -1.11
CA GLU A 709 4.62 29.22 -1.10
C GLU A 709 3.19 28.82 -1.56
N PHE A 710 2.15 29.63 -1.27
CA PHE A 710 0.82 29.43 -1.84
C PHE A 710 0.83 29.61 -3.36
N GLU A 711 1.54 30.63 -3.90
CA GLU A 711 1.70 30.83 -5.34
C GLU A 711 2.39 29.65 -6.00
N GLU A 712 3.45 29.10 -5.40
CA GLU A 712 4.10 27.88 -5.91
C GLU A 712 3.17 26.66 -5.80
N ALA A 713 2.37 26.51 -4.73
CA ALA A 713 1.41 25.41 -4.61
C ALA A 713 0.37 25.43 -5.75
N VAL A 714 -0.23 26.59 -6.04
CA VAL A 714 -1.24 26.71 -7.12
C VAL A 714 -0.63 26.68 -8.52
N LYS A 715 0.65 26.95 -8.67
CA LYS A 715 1.39 26.76 -9.92
C LYS A 715 1.62 25.29 -10.22
N ILE A 716 1.93 24.48 -9.19
CA ILE A 716 2.08 23.02 -9.30
C ILE A 716 0.73 22.36 -9.54
N ASP A 717 -0.27 22.71 -8.71
CA ASP A 717 -1.65 22.24 -8.87
C ASP A 717 -2.64 23.41 -8.97
N PRO A 718 -3.00 23.85 -10.19
CA PRO A 718 -3.97 24.94 -10.40
C PRO A 718 -5.37 24.68 -9.84
N ARG A 719 -5.69 23.42 -9.49
CA ARG A 719 -7.00 23.05 -8.90
C ARG A 719 -6.96 22.93 -7.38
N HIS A 720 -5.87 23.29 -6.74
CA HIS A 720 -5.76 23.28 -5.29
C HIS A 720 -6.58 24.41 -4.66
N ALA A 721 -7.90 24.21 -4.52
CA ALA A 721 -8.85 25.23 -4.06
C ALA A 721 -8.48 25.83 -2.69
N ARG A 722 -8.00 24.98 -1.74
CA ARG A 722 -7.57 25.44 -0.42
C ARG A 722 -6.37 26.39 -0.50
N ALA A 723 -5.47 26.16 -1.42
CA ALA A 723 -4.32 27.05 -1.63
C ALA A 723 -4.77 28.38 -2.25
N TRP A 724 -5.66 28.38 -3.24
CA TRP A 724 -6.26 29.59 -3.80
C TRP A 724 -7.02 30.41 -2.74
N TYR A 725 -7.83 29.74 -1.90
CA TYR A 725 -8.57 30.39 -0.82
C TYR A 725 -7.62 31.09 0.16
N ASN A 726 -6.60 30.37 0.66
CA ASN A 726 -5.65 30.94 1.62
C ASN A 726 -4.74 32.01 0.99
N LEU A 727 -4.39 31.86 -0.29
CA LEU A 727 -3.68 32.90 -1.05
C LEU A 727 -4.51 34.19 -1.12
N GLY A 728 -5.82 34.06 -1.38
CA GLY A 728 -6.76 35.19 -1.36
C GLY A 728 -6.82 35.87 0.00
N LEU A 729 -6.91 35.12 1.08
CA LEU A 729 -6.89 35.67 2.44
C LEU A 729 -5.56 36.35 2.77
N ALA A 730 -4.43 35.75 2.38
CA ALA A 730 -3.10 36.31 2.60
C ALA A 730 -2.88 37.61 1.81
N HIS A 731 -3.31 37.67 0.56
CA HIS A 731 -3.30 38.94 -0.22
C HIS A 731 -4.18 40.01 0.41
N SER A 732 -5.36 39.64 0.90
CA SER A 732 -6.26 40.58 1.61
C SER A 732 -5.61 41.14 2.89
N ALA A 733 -4.91 40.31 3.66
CA ALA A 733 -4.17 40.71 4.86
C ALA A 733 -3.01 41.66 4.53
N LEU A 734 -2.41 41.53 3.34
CA LEU A 734 -1.38 42.46 2.84
C LEU A 734 -1.96 43.73 2.17
N GLY A 735 -3.28 43.95 2.17
CA GLY A 735 -3.93 45.07 1.51
C GLY A 735 -4.03 44.96 -0.03
N LYS A 736 -3.66 43.83 -0.61
CA LYS A 736 -3.67 43.53 -2.03
C LYS A 736 -5.04 43.00 -2.47
N ALA A 737 -6.05 43.87 -2.46
CA ALA A 737 -7.43 43.45 -2.62
C ALA A 737 -7.77 42.91 -4.03
N ALA A 738 -7.13 43.41 -5.09
CA ALA A 738 -7.35 42.95 -6.45
C ALA A 738 -6.82 41.53 -6.66
N GLU A 739 -5.61 41.26 -6.16
CA GLU A 739 -4.99 39.96 -6.17
C GLU A 739 -5.78 38.93 -5.30
N ALA A 740 -6.31 39.40 -4.16
CA ALA A 740 -7.13 38.61 -3.29
C ALA A 740 -8.42 38.13 -3.98
N VAL A 741 -9.15 39.06 -4.65
CA VAL A 741 -10.35 38.71 -5.40
C VAL A 741 -10.03 37.76 -6.55
N THR A 742 -8.93 38.00 -7.26
CA THR A 742 -8.49 37.12 -8.36
C THR A 742 -8.18 35.69 -7.88
N ALA A 743 -7.47 35.55 -6.76
CA ALA A 743 -7.17 34.26 -6.18
C ALA A 743 -8.44 33.51 -5.73
N LEU A 744 -9.39 34.23 -5.07
CA LEU A 744 -10.66 33.66 -4.64
C LEU A 744 -11.55 33.21 -5.82
N ARG A 745 -11.58 33.95 -6.93
CA ARG A 745 -12.29 33.50 -8.15
C ARG A 745 -11.73 32.21 -8.69
N LYS A 746 -10.39 32.06 -8.79
CA LYS A 746 -9.76 30.82 -9.18
C LYS A 746 -10.05 29.69 -8.19
N GLY A 747 -10.16 30.00 -6.90
CA GLY A 747 -10.60 29.05 -5.87
C GLY A 747 -12.04 28.57 -6.09
N GLU A 748 -12.97 29.48 -6.45
CA GLU A 748 -14.35 29.13 -6.80
C GLU A 748 -14.42 28.24 -8.06
N ASP A 749 -13.57 28.50 -9.05
CA ASP A 749 -13.48 27.69 -10.26
C ASP A 749 -12.95 26.26 -9.92
N ALA A 750 -12.01 26.18 -8.98
CA ALA A 750 -11.43 24.91 -8.54
C ALA A 750 -12.37 24.08 -7.64
N GLU A 751 -13.16 24.74 -6.77
CA GLU A 751 -14.15 24.10 -5.88
C GLU A 751 -15.46 24.90 -5.86
N PRO A 752 -16.34 24.69 -6.85
CA PRO A 752 -17.58 25.47 -7.01
C PRO A 752 -18.61 25.29 -5.89
N ARG A 753 -18.43 24.32 -4.99
CA ARG A 753 -19.36 24.00 -3.89
C ARG A 753 -18.90 24.52 -2.53
N ASP A 754 -17.74 25.12 -2.41
CA ASP A 754 -17.28 25.69 -1.16
C ASP A 754 -17.83 27.11 -0.97
N ALA A 755 -18.92 27.24 -0.23
CA ALA A 755 -19.58 28.52 0.06
C ALA A 755 -18.66 29.55 0.78
N ARG A 756 -17.58 29.07 1.45
CA ARG A 756 -16.62 29.94 2.14
C ARG A 756 -15.87 30.86 1.17
N ILE A 757 -15.59 30.35 -0.05
CA ILE A 757 -14.78 31.09 -1.02
C ILE A 757 -15.50 32.31 -1.54
N PRO A 758 -16.73 32.21 -2.11
CA PRO A 758 -17.49 33.39 -2.50
C PRO A 758 -17.86 34.31 -1.31
N TYR A 759 -18.09 33.76 -0.10
CA TYR A 759 -18.27 34.57 1.09
C TYR A 759 -17.01 35.39 1.44
N ALA A 760 -15.81 34.81 1.39
CA ALA A 760 -14.57 35.58 1.59
C ALA A 760 -14.42 36.68 0.54
N ARG A 761 -14.76 36.43 -0.72
CA ARG A 761 -14.78 37.44 -1.78
C ARG A 761 -15.79 38.55 -1.47
N ALA A 762 -16.99 38.19 -0.99
CA ALA A 762 -18.00 39.15 -0.58
C ALA A 762 -17.54 40.10 0.54
N THR A 763 -16.82 39.55 1.54
CA THR A 763 -16.31 40.39 2.64
C THR A 763 -15.21 41.34 2.19
N ILE A 764 -14.39 40.98 1.18
CA ILE A 764 -13.37 41.87 0.60
C ILE A 764 -14.07 43.01 -0.18
N HIS A 765 -15.02 42.67 -1.05
CA HIS A 765 -15.80 43.72 -1.79
C HIS A 765 -16.55 44.67 -0.86
N ALA A 766 -17.13 44.13 0.24
CA ALA A 766 -17.80 44.96 1.25
C ALA A 766 -16.85 45.96 1.90
N ARG A 767 -15.66 45.53 2.28
CA ARG A 767 -14.62 46.43 2.85
C ARG A 767 -14.15 47.51 1.88
N LEU A 768 -14.17 47.23 0.59
CA LEU A 768 -13.84 48.18 -0.48
C LEU A 768 -15.00 49.13 -0.84
N GLY A 769 -16.16 48.97 -0.21
CA GLY A 769 -17.37 49.72 -0.56
C GLY A 769 -18.05 49.31 -1.87
N GLN A 770 -17.61 48.21 -2.47
CA GLN A 770 -18.14 47.67 -3.73
C GLN A 770 -19.42 46.86 -3.43
N ARG A 771 -20.54 47.57 -3.07
CA ARG A 771 -21.76 46.92 -2.57
C ARG A 771 -22.40 45.95 -3.55
N ALA A 772 -22.36 46.23 -4.86
CA ALA A 772 -22.95 45.37 -5.88
C ALA A 772 -22.21 44.02 -5.96
N ASP A 773 -20.88 44.04 -6.06
CA ASP A 773 -20.03 42.85 -6.13
C ASP A 773 -20.10 42.04 -4.82
N ALA A 774 -20.19 42.76 -3.67
CA ALA A 774 -20.35 42.10 -2.37
C ALA A 774 -21.67 41.33 -2.27
N ARG A 775 -22.78 41.90 -2.78
CA ARG A 775 -24.09 41.23 -2.83
C ARG A 775 -24.07 40.03 -3.74
N GLU A 776 -23.53 40.15 -4.96
CA GLU A 776 -23.41 39.04 -5.90
C GLU A 776 -22.65 37.87 -5.28
N ALA A 777 -21.49 38.12 -4.69
CA ALA A 777 -20.67 37.10 -4.09
C ALA A 777 -21.33 36.45 -2.86
N ALA A 778 -22.00 37.23 -1.99
CA ALA A 778 -22.76 36.70 -0.86
C ALA A 778 -23.96 35.85 -1.31
N GLN A 779 -24.65 36.30 -2.37
CA GLN A 779 -25.75 35.53 -2.98
C GLN A 779 -25.24 34.18 -3.55
N ARG A 780 -24.09 34.20 -4.20
CA ARG A 780 -23.42 32.97 -4.67
C ARG A 780 -23.13 31.99 -3.53
N ALA A 781 -22.64 32.49 -2.38
CA ALA A 781 -22.42 31.66 -1.19
C ALA A 781 -23.72 31.00 -0.70
N LEU A 782 -24.85 31.77 -0.67
CA LEU A 782 -26.16 31.23 -0.28
C LEU A 782 -26.79 30.30 -1.33
N THR A 783 -26.46 30.44 -2.60
CA THR A 783 -26.85 29.47 -3.63
C THR A 783 -26.22 28.12 -3.38
N ILE A 784 -24.98 28.11 -2.87
CA ILE A 784 -24.23 26.87 -2.51
C ILE A 784 -24.74 26.32 -1.18
N GLN A 785 -24.87 27.18 -0.17
CA GLN A 785 -25.28 26.82 1.20
C GLN A 785 -26.35 27.82 1.70
N PRO A 786 -27.64 27.50 1.54
CA PRO A 786 -28.75 28.42 1.91
C PRO A 786 -28.73 28.86 3.38
N GLU A 787 -28.30 28.01 4.30
CA GLU A 787 -28.21 28.27 5.73
C GLU A 787 -26.89 28.93 6.19
N TYR A 788 -26.09 29.47 5.28
CA TYR A 788 -24.83 30.12 5.66
C TYR A 788 -25.12 31.47 6.35
N GLN A 789 -25.19 31.44 7.68
CA GLN A 789 -25.62 32.55 8.51
C GLN A 789 -24.84 33.84 8.29
N ASP A 790 -23.51 33.76 8.17
CA ASP A 790 -22.64 34.91 7.97
C ASP A 790 -22.92 35.61 6.61
N ALA A 791 -23.18 34.85 5.56
CA ALA A 791 -23.53 35.38 4.26
C ALA A 791 -24.93 36.03 4.29
N GLN A 792 -25.89 35.48 5.01
CA GLN A 792 -27.20 36.06 5.23
C GLN A 792 -27.09 37.38 6.03
N GLN A 793 -26.23 37.40 7.07
CA GLN A 793 -26.00 38.62 7.84
C GLN A 793 -25.36 39.74 7.00
N LEU A 794 -24.33 39.38 6.20
CA LEU A 794 -23.68 40.31 5.31
C LEU A 794 -24.68 40.94 4.30
N LEU A 795 -25.56 40.12 3.72
CA LEU A 795 -26.60 40.64 2.79
C LEU A 795 -27.57 41.60 3.48
N ARG A 796 -27.98 41.34 4.74
CA ARG A 796 -28.81 42.28 5.51
C ARG A 796 -28.10 43.61 5.74
N GLN A 797 -26.81 43.61 6.05
CA GLN A 797 -25.99 44.83 6.25
C GLN A 797 -25.79 45.61 4.95
N LEU A 798 -25.68 44.94 3.82
CA LEU A 798 -25.53 45.55 2.50
C LEU A 798 -26.86 46.07 1.94
N GLY A 799 -27.99 45.63 2.48
CA GLY A 799 -29.34 46.08 2.14
C GLY A 799 -29.74 47.37 2.84
N GLN A 800 -29.10 47.67 3.98
CA GLN A 800 -29.22 48.94 4.71
C GLN A 800 -28.25 49.98 4.18
#